data_7151815f31a15cfbb1d15cbc304b6a79
#
_entry.id   7151815f31a15cfbb1d15cbc304b6a79
#
_cell.length_a   1.000
_cell.length_b   1.000
_cell.length_c   1.000
_cell.angle_alpha   90.00
_cell.angle_beta   90.00
_cell.angle_gamma   90.00
#
_symmetry.space_group_name_H-M   'P 1'
#
loop_
_entity.id
_entity.type
_entity.pdbx_description
1 polymer ?
#
loop_
_entity_poly.entity_id
_entity_poly.type
_entity_poly.pdbx_seq_one_letter_code
_entity_poly.pdbx_strand_id
1 'polypeptide(L)'
;MGKSKKNIPVIIALLCAGFACTQDVFRAELDWFGSLSMQLTYGWFTVLLLVLFAAWCIYILIANWKQYHYSSVFTAVLVFFVVTSLYYRFLDDSYVFVPLAGSLAYVDILWILSIAFVVEVTVNKNKKPRPIIDGDNSILLDSPIESPEEDQFDYYSEAFHIASTLANLPESKAVSVAVLSPWGNGKTSFVNLIKHAIRYGNDKKPLFDHVIIEFNPRQSKNVASIQEDFFKALTEAVPDNTRIRNRIADYLENIGIQNIHILAKVFTGVIKIKRTKREAIEEVNSALDSLKKKLIVFIDDFDRLTDAEIIEVLKLIDNNAAFRHTIFITAYDEIAVSNALKKYEGSKGIAYIDKFFTLRFHLPLRSDVTIVNAMLRLLQNKVDKDLDLLSIMNKRYSIISECVRNLRDVKSFCNMLMIDYAFNSKHEINFEEYFLLELMKFRYYDDYCSLYKKVFICNNSLFHNADATYMLKEQYSIDRNGKEPEGAQPKSITILRSIFPGHRQWGDVDYNAKKPSFRSVQFVRYFEMYFTNRGYGHINAERLEALYTMKEDEEIIDFYNKCIQQKSQSDIVDFLRFQEWQYITPKGTLTREDTFKQYVRMVFLYSAISNNNDAYIDSLQMQLLYEPNFKEKGYNGMEVQAYHDYLIETIYVHDNADYIPLAFMTRFTRTIVSPTDGSVKDEGTFILKGDEVKKKNFEVFQEYINRQEKYTSQLTFVYRLCMDHIENDRYIISDEANELMRKFLKKDTSNEYLNGFLIFNDENVNSISIAFKDPFFKQIFPVQGDVDLFEEFVKESLPEGDDNRAEILAYLKRYRKAGSDHSGFYYLKTNKPKPSHMEIIEGLEF
;
A
#
# COMPACT_ATOMS: atom_id res chain seq x y z
N MET A 1 1.33 -35.88 -14.18
CA MET A 1 2.12 -35.66 -15.40
C MET A 1 3.29 -36.63 -15.60
N GLY A 2 3.69 -37.44 -14.63
CA GLY A 2 4.84 -38.39 -14.75
C GLY A 2 4.58 -39.73 -15.48
N LYS A 3 3.31 -40.16 -15.61
CA LYS A 3 2.97 -41.47 -16.19
C LYS A 3 2.97 -41.52 -17.72
N SER A 4 2.74 -40.42 -18.44
CA SER A 4 2.68 -40.38 -19.89
C SER A 4 4.07 -40.57 -20.58
N LYS A 5 5.17 -40.21 -19.90
CA LYS A 5 6.53 -40.29 -20.47
C LYS A 5 7.09 -41.69 -20.56
N LYS A 6 6.65 -42.61 -19.70
CA LYS A 6 7.17 -44.01 -19.71
C LYS A 6 6.66 -44.87 -20.86
N ASN A 7 5.57 -44.47 -21.51
CA ASN A 7 4.92 -45.32 -22.53
C ASN A 7 5.32 -44.98 -23.98
N ILE A 8 6.04 -43.86 -24.23
CA ILE A 8 6.48 -43.48 -25.59
C ILE A 8 7.33 -44.57 -26.26
N PRO A 9 8.37 -45.14 -25.62
CA PRO A 9 9.17 -46.22 -26.24
C PRO A 9 8.33 -47.48 -26.55
N VAL A 10 7.34 -47.78 -25.66
CA VAL A 10 6.47 -48.93 -25.87
C VAL A 10 5.51 -48.68 -27.03
N ILE A 11 4.98 -47.49 -27.20
CA ILE A 11 4.12 -47.10 -28.33
C ILE A 11 4.93 -47.15 -29.63
N ILE A 12 6.15 -46.62 -29.63
CA ILE A 12 7.03 -46.68 -30.81
C ILE A 12 7.35 -48.12 -31.13
N ALA A 13 7.71 -48.99 -30.16
CA ALA A 13 7.99 -50.40 -30.38
C ALA A 13 6.75 -51.15 -30.91
N LEU A 14 5.55 -50.86 -30.42
CA LEU A 14 4.30 -51.41 -30.94
C LEU A 14 4.00 -50.97 -32.37
N LEU A 15 4.26 -49.68 -32.70
CA LEU A 15 4.09 -49.16 -34.03
C LEU A 15 5.12 -49.79 -35.01
N CYS A 16 6.39 -49.97 -34.58
CA CYS A 16 7.40 -50.63 -35.38
C CYS A 16 7.10 -52.11 -35.60
N ALA A 17 6.61 -52.83 -34.54
CA ALA A 17 6.18 -54.22 -34.65
C ALA A 17 4.94 -54.33 -35.56
N GLY A 18 3.96 -53.41 -35.41
CA GLY A 18 2.80 -53.35 -36.29
C GLY A 18 3.16 -53.13 -37.74
N PHE A 19 4.11 -52.19 -37.98
CA PHE A 19 4.66 -51.94 -39.30
C PHE A 19 5.34 -53.19 -39.90
N ALA A 20 6.19 -53.87 -39.15
CA ALA A 20 6.84 -55.09 -39.60
C ALA A 20 5.86 -56.22 -39.95
N CYS A 21 4.71 -56.32 -39.23
CA CYS A 21 3.66 -57.31 -39.49
C CYS A 21 2.74 -56.96 -40.66
N THR A 22 2.61 -55.66 -40.98
CA THR A 22 1.67 -55.11 -42.01
C THR A 22 2.37 -54.45 -43.16
N GLN A 23 3.63 -54.82 -43.39
CA GLN A 23 4.49 -54.20 -44.39
C GLN A 23 3.84 -54.22 -45.79
N ASP A 24 3.14 -55.31 -46.16
CA ASP A 24 2.48 -55.43 -47.45
C ASP A 24 1.30 -54.45 -47.62
N VAL A 25 0.59 -54.11 -46.52
CA VAL A 25 -0.49 -53.10 -46.57
C VAL A 25 0.07 -51.72 -46.75
N PHE A 26 1.15 -51.38 -46.01
CA PHE A 26 1.84 -50.09 -46.19
C PHE A 26 2.46 -49.98 -47.58
N ARG A 27 2.88 -51.06 -48.16
CA ARG A 27 3.38 -51.15 -49.57
C ARG A 27 2.28 -50.76 -50.55
N ALA A 28 1.07 -51.31 -50.36
CA ALA A 28 -0.07 -51.00 -51.20
C ALA A 28 -0.50 -49.49 -51.10
N GLU A 29 -0.45 -48.92 -49.90
CA GLU A 29 -0.71 -47.47 -49.67
C GLU A 29 0.36 -46.58 -50.32
N LEU A 30 1.63 -47.00 -50.23
CA LEU A 30 2.74 -46.29 -50.86
C LEU A 30 2.70 -46.43 -52.43
N ASP A 31 2.31 -47.57 -52.96
CA ASP A 31 2.09 -47.79 -54.39
C ASP A 31 0.97 -46.89 -54.89
N TRP A 32 -0.12 -46.76 -54.12
CA TRP A 32 -1.21 -45.86 -54.42
C TRP A 32 -0.76 -44.38 -54.38
N PHE A 33 -0.02 -43.98 -53.34
CA PHE A 33 0.53 -42.63 -53.19
C PHE A 33 1.58 -42.32 -54.28
N GLY A 34 2.45 -43.30 -54.61
CA GLY A 34 3.38 -43.24 -55.71
C GLY A 34 2.72 -43.07 -57.09
N SER A 35 1.60 -43.78 -57.32
CA SER A 35 0.82 -43.65 -58.56
C SER A 35 0.16 -42.27 -58.69
N LEU A 36 -0.27 -41.72 -57.58
CA LEU A 36 -0.78 -40.33 -57.54
C LEU A 36 0.33 -39.31 -57.87
N SER A 37 1.51 -39.53 -57.33
CA SER A 37 2.66 -38.66 -57.52
C SER A 37 3.20 -38.70 -58.98
N MET A 38 3.10 -39.86 -59.66
CA MET A 38 3.45 -40.00 -61.09
C MET A 38 2.51 -39.23 -62.02
N GLN A 39 1.30 -38.91 -61.60
CA GLN A 39 0.33 -38.12 -62.41
C GLN A 39 0.54 -36.60 -62.24
N LEU A 40 1.34 -36.17 -61.27
CA LEU A 40 1.70 -34.78 -61.07
C LEU A 40 2.79 -34.36 -62.08
N THR A 41 2.40 -34.02 -63.31
CA THR A 41 3.32 -33.48 -64.32
C THR A 41 3.83 -32.10 -63.92
N TYR A 42 5.05 -31.77 -64.38
CA TYR A 42 5.67 -30.44 -64.19
C TYR A 42 4.80 -29.34 -64.79
N GLY A 43 3.85 -28.82 -64.05
CA GLY A 43 3.03 -27.67 -64.42
C GLY A 43 3.15 -26.57 -63.35
N TRP A 44 3.06 -25.31 -63.77
CA TRP A 44 3.03 -24.16 -62.87
C TRP A 44 1.96 -24.29 -61.75
N PHE A 45 0.87 -25.02 -62.07
CA PHE A 45 -0.25 -25.26 -61.12
C PHE A 45 0.17 -26.22 -59.97
N THR A 46 0.92 -27.24 -60.24
CA THR A 46 1.45 -28.18 -59.23
C THR A 46 2.49 -27.51 -58.34
N VAL A 47 3.36 -26.67 -58.90
CA VAL A 47 4.31 -25.84 -58.14
C VAL A 47 3.57 -24.85 -57.23
N LEU A 48 2.50 -24.20 -57.74
CA LEU A 48 1.67 -23.28 -56.96
C LEU A 48 1.00 -24.01 -55.80
N LEU A 49 0.42 -25.19 -55.99
CA LEU A 49 -0.20 -26.00 -54.92
C LEU A 49 0.80 -26.39 -53.86
N LEU A 50 2.02 -26.79 -54.26
CA LEU A 50 3.11 -27.13 -53.31
C LEU A 50 3.56 -25.93 -52.50
N VAL A 51 3.66 -24.75 -53.14
CA VAL A 51 4.01 -23.50 -52.41
C VAL A 51 2.91 -23.12 -51.44
N LEU A 52 1.64 -23.24 -51.84
CA LEU A 52 0.49 -22.96 -50.95
C LEU A 52 0.45 -23.96 -49.79
N PHE A 53 0.70 -25.23 -50.04
CA PHE A 53 0.77 -26.27 -48.98
C PHE A 53 1.94 -26.01 -48.01
N ALA A 54 3.13 -25.68 -48.53
CA ALA A 54 4.28 -25.33 -47.69
C ALA A 54 3.99 -24.06 -46.84
N ALA A 55 3.41 -23.04 -47.47
CA ALA A 55 2.99 -21.82 -46.77
C ALA A 55 1.96 -22.11 -45.66
N TRP A 56 0.98 -22.97 -45.94
CA TRP A 56 -0.01 -23.41 -44.96
C TRP A 56 0.62 -24.18 -43.77
N CYS A 57 1.56 -25.09 -44.08
CA CYS A 57 2.31 -25.81 -43.02
C CYS A 57 3.16 -24.84 -42.17
N ILE A 58 3.86 -23.88 -42.80
CA ILE A 58 4.65 -22.87 -42.12
C ILE A 58 3.71 -21.98 -41.25
N TYR A 59 2.53 -21.61 -41.77
CA TYR A 59 1.54 -20.89 -41.00
C TYR A 59 1.09 -21.67 -39.77
N ILE A 60 0.80 -22.99 -39.89
CA ILE A 60 0.43 -23.84 -38.76
C ILE A 60 1.59 -23.94 -37.75
N LEU A 61 2.86 -24.10 -38.21
CA LEU A 61 4.02 -24.12 -37.34
C LEU A 61 4.16 -22.80 -36.52
N ILE A 62 3.99 -21.65 -37.20
CA ILE A 62 4.06 -20.33 -36.53
C ILE A 62 2.88 -20.13 -35.59
N ALA A 63 1.67 -20.49 -36.01
CA ALA A 63 0.46 -20.35 -35.19
C ALA A 63 0.53 -21.22 -33.92
N ASN A 64 1.05 -22.44 -34.05
CA ASN A 64 1.16 -23.37 -32.92
C ASN A 64 2.45 -23.19 -32.09
N TRP A 65 3.42 -22.38 -32.57
CA TRP A 65 4.67 -22.09 -31.85
C TRP A 65 4.47 -21.58 -30.42
N LYS A 66 3.32 -20.97 -30.15
CA LYS A 66 2.91 -20.48 -28.83
C LYS A 66 2.05 -21.47 -28.04
N GLN A 67 1.59 -22.56 -28.62
CA GLN A 67 0.73 -23.55 -27.97
C GLN A 67 1.57 -24.73 -27.46
N TYR A 68 1.61 -24.93 -26.13
CA TYR A 68 2.53 -25.83 -25.44
C TYR A 68 2.06 -27.29 -25.28
N HIS A 69 0.98 -27.73 -25.95
CA HIS A 69 0.38 -29.02 -25.64
C HIS A 69 0.17 -29.92 -26.87
N TYR A 70 1.21 -30.65 -27.23
CA TYR A 70 1.05 -31.82 -28.09
C TYR A 70 0.96 -33.10 -27.27
N SER A 71 0.02 -34.00 -27.64
CA SER A 71 -0.10 -35.29 -26.96
C SER A 71 1.12 -36.17 -27.24
N SER A 72 1.49 -37.00 -26.27
CA SER A 72 2.64 -37.94 -26.44
C SER A 72 2.38 -38.93 -27.58
N VAL A 73 1.13 -39.25 -27.85
CA VAL A 73 0.70 -40.10 -28.96
C VAL A 73 0.98 -39.44 -30.29
N PHE A 74 0.62 -38.17 -30.45
CA PHE A 74 0.86 -37.42 -31.69
C PHE A 74 2.35 -37.31 -32.00
N THR A 75 3.19 -37.08 -31.00
CA THR A 75 4.66 -37.07 -31.16
C THR A 75 5.18 -38.42 -31.59
N ALA A 76 4.69 -39.53 -31.01
CA ALA A 76 5.11 -40.88 -31.38
C ALA A 76 4.73 -41.25 -32.83
N VAL A 77 3.51 -40.85 -33.25
CA VAL A 77 3.04 -41.03 -34.64
C VAL A 77 3.87 -40.24 -35.64
N LEU A 78 4.22 -38.99 -35.32
CA LEU A 78 5.10 -38.18 -36.16
C LEU A 78 6.52 -38.80 -36.31
N VAL A 79 7.12 -39.23 -35.20
CA VAL A 79 8.44 -39.88 -35.23
C VAL A 79 8.38 -41.16 -36.04
N PHE A 80 7.35 -41.98 -35.87
CA PHE A 80 7.10 -43.16 -36.67
C PHE A 80 7.02 -42.86 -38.15
N PHE A 81 6.20 -41.83 -38.52
CA PHE A 81 6.06 -41.39 -39.91
C PHE A 81 7.38 -40.91 -40.53
N VAL A 82 8.19 -40.15 -39.80
CA VAL A 82 9.53 -39.73 -40.25
C VAL A 82 10.42 -40.93 -40.49
N VAL A 83 10.47 -41.86 -39.54
CA VAL A 83 11.36 -43.05 -39.66
C VAL A 83 10.95 -43.93 -40.83
N THR A 84 9.65 -44.19 -41.03
CA THR A 84 9.15 -45.00 -42.16
C THR A 84 9.36 -44.31 -43.52
N SER A 85 9.14 -42.99 -43.58
CA SER A 85 9.39 -42.20 -44.78
C SER A 85 10.86 -42.21 -45.20
N LEU A 86 11.77 -42.09 -44.24
CA LEU A 86 13.21 -42.16 -44.46
C LEU A 86 13.64 -43.56 -44.90
N TYR A 87 13.05 -44.64 -44.30
CA TYR A 87 13.34 -46.02 -44.70
C TYR A 87 12.98 -46.24 -46.18
N TYR A 88 11.77 -45.94 -46.59
CA TYR A 88 11.33 -46.14 -47.98
C TYR A 88 12.02 -45.22 -49.00
N ARG A 89 12.53 -44.07 -48.52
CA ARG A 89 13.17 -43.10 -49.40
C ARG A 89 14.64 -43.43 -49.68
N PHE A 90 15.36 -43.99 -48.72
CA PHE A 90 16.82 -44.12 -48.76
C PHE A 90 17.34 -45.55 -48.59
N LEU A 91 16.54 -46.47 -48.04
CA LEU A 91 16.98 -47.82 -47.72
C LEU A 91 16.26 -48.91 -48.55
N ASP A 92 15.12 -48.61 -49.14
CA ASP A 92 14.39 -49.54 -50.00
C ASP A 92 14.49 -49.12 -51.47
N ASP A 93 15.30 -49.77 -52.26
CA ASP A 93 15.55 -49.47 -53.69
C ASP A 93 14.39 -49.91 -54.59
N SER A 94 13.33 -50.50 -54.02
CA SER A 94 12.16 -50.93 -54.78
C SER A 94 11.22 -49.81 -55.19
N TYR A 95 11.40 -48.59 -54.58
CA TYR A 95 10.57 -47.45 -54.91
C TYR A 95 11.37 -46.32 -55.60
N VAL A 96 10.85 -45.90 -56.76
CA VAL A 96 11.39 -44.78 -57.51
C VAL A 96 10.42 -43.60 -57.37
N PHE A 97 10.79 -42.61 -56.55
CA PHE A 97 9.97 -41.43 -56.31
C PHE A 97 10.21 -40.35 -57.40
N VAL A 98 9.15 -39.67 -57.84
CA VAL A 98 9.21 -38.60 -58.86
C VAL A 98 10.11 -37.46 -58.38
N PRO A 99 11.16 -37.13 -59.14
CA PRO A 99 12.10 -36.07 -58.76
C PRO A 99 11.44 -34.69 -58.89
N LEU A 100 11.69 -33.80 -57.90
CA LEU A 100 11.29 -32.41 -57.92
C LEU A 100 12.40 -31.54 -58.54
N ALA A 101 13.65 -31.70 -58.04
CA ALA A 101 14.84 -31.00 -58.53
C ALA A 101 16.09 -31.78 -58.10
N GLY A 102 16.92 -32.20 -59.07
CA GLY A 102 18.11 -32.99 -58.78
C GLY A 102 17.83 -34.30 -58.04
N SER A 103 18.37 -34.48 -56.85
CA SER A 103 18.16 -35.63 -55.96
C SER A 103 16.96 -35.55 -55.05
N LEU A 104 16.22 -34.39 -55.01
CA LEU A 104 15.03 -34.18 -54.20
C LEU A 104 13.79 -34.70 -54.89
N ALA A 105 12.97 -35.48 -54.18
CA ALA A 105 11.69 -35.98 -54.63
C ALA A 105 10.52 -35.20 -53.99
N TYR A 106 9.32 -35.23 -54.61
CA TYR A 106 8.12 -34.56 -54.03
C TYR A 106 7.77 -35.07 -52.64
N VAL A 107 8.01 -36.33 -52.33
CA VAL A 107 7.81 -36.97 -51.03
C VAL A 107 8.72 -36.35 -49.93
N ASP A 108 9.88 -35.82 -50.32
CA ASP A 108 10.83 -35.24 -49.39
C ASP A 108 10.28 -34.03 -48.61
N ILE A 109 9.33 -33.33 -49.18
CA ILE A 109 8.62 -32.22 -48.54
C ILE A 109 7.87 -32.67 -47.28
N LEU A 110 7.24 -33.86 -47.34
CA LEU A 110 6.44 -34.38 -46.23
C LEU A 110 7.31 -34.76 -45.02
N TRP A 111 8.45 -35.44 -45.23
CA TRP A 111 9.31 -35.80 -44.08
C TRP A 111 10.11 -34.59 -43.57
N ILE A 112 10.46 -33.61 -44.41
CA ILE A 112 11.10 -32.36 -43.99
C ILE A 112 10.15 -31.60 -43.05
N LEU A 113 8.85 -31.46 -43.42
CA LEU A 113 7.85 -30.85 -42.60
C LEU A 113 7.62 -31.61 -41.30
N SER A 114 7.59 -32.94 -41.35
CA SER A 114 7.43 -33.78 -40.17
C SER A 114 8.62 -33.64 -39.20
N ILE A 115 9.85 -33.55 -39.70
CA ILE A 115 11.02 -33.22 -38.87
C ILE A 115 10.88 -31.84 -38.22
N ALA A 116 10.43 -30.83 -38.97
CA ALA A 116 10.20 -29.49 -38.43
C ALA A 116 9.20 -29.52 -37.26
N PHE A 117 8.10 -30.27 -37.37
CA PHE A 117 7.16 -30.51 -36.27
C PHE A 117 7.79 -31.24 -35.07
N VAL A 118 8.61 -32.25 -35.30
CA VAL A 118 9.33 -32.97 -34.21
C VAL A 118 10.30 -32.02 -33.49
N VAL A 119 11.02 -31.18 -34.23
CA VAL A 119 11.94 -30.18 -33.67
C VAL A 119 11.14 -29.16 -32.84
N GLU A 120 10.03 -28.65 -33.35
CA GLU A 120 9.15 -27.71 -32.62
C GLU A 120 8.70 -28.33 -31.31
N VAL A 121 8.16 -29.54 -31.32
CA VAL A 121 7.68 -30.26 -30.14
C VAL A 121 8.81 -30.47 -29.11
N THR A 122 10.03 -30.83 -29.56
CA THR A 122 11.17 -31.03 -28.65
C THR A 122 11.69 -29.73 -28.06
N VAL A 123 11.76 -28.66 -28.84
CA VAL A 123 12.18 -27.33 -28.37
C VAL A 123 11.15 -26.77 -27.37
N ASN A 124 9.86 -26.89 -27.66
CA ASN A 124 8.81 -26.41 -26.75
C ASN A 124 8.70 -27.24 -25.46
N LYS A 125 9.01 -28.55 -25.50
CA LYS A 125 9.09 -29.38 -24.27
C LYS A 125 10.18 -28.92 -23.30
N ASN A 126 11.24 -28.34 -23.80
CA ASN A 126 12.39 -27.91 -22.99
C ASN A 126 12.30 -26.45 -22.53
N LYS A 127 11.33 -25.70 -23.04
CA LYS A 127 11.04 -24.38 -22.48
C LYS A 127 10.40 -24.58 -21.11
N LYS A 128 11.21 -24.39 -20.06
CA LYS A 128 10.66 -24.17 -18.72
C LYS A 128 9.62 -23.03 -18.83
N PRO A 129 8.47 -23.16 -18.14
CA PRO A 129 7.59 -21.99 -17.99
C PRO A 129 8.50 -20.84 -17.58
N ARG A 130 8.34 -19.67 -18.22
CA ARG A 130 9.07 -18.48 -17.78
C ARG A 130 8.87 -18.41 -16.28
N PRO A 131 9.96 -18.30 -15.48
CA PRO A 131 9.76 -17.98 -14.08
C PRO A 131 8.82 -16.78 -14.10
N ILE A 132 7.72 -16.87 -13.39
CA ILE A 132 6.94 -15.71 -13.02
C ILE A 132 8.03 -14.81 -12.48
N ILE A 133 8.22 -13.65 -13.12
CA ILE A 133 9.14 -12.65 -12.61
C ILE A 133 8.60 -12.39 -11.22
N ASP A 134 9.30 -12.89 -10.20
CA ASP A 134 9.12 -12.44 -8.83
C ASP A 134 9.53 -10.96 -8.82
N GLY A 135 8.64 -10.13 -9.38
CA GLY A 135 8.62 -8.75 -9.02
C GLY A 135 8.15 -8.71 -7.57
N ASP A 136 8.76 -7.86 -6.76
CA ASP A 136 8.43 -7.61 -5.35
C ASP A 136 6.93 -7.36 -5.07
N ASN A 137 6.09 -7.27 -6.09
CA ASN A 137 4.64 -7.05 -6.08
C ASN A 137 3.81 -8.29 -6.46
N SER A 138 4.29 -9.50 -6.22
CA SER A 138 3.49 -10.70 -6.48
C SER A 138 2.27 -10.73 -5.55
N ILE A 139 1.07 -10.82 -6.16
CA ILE A 139 -0.19 -11.03 -5.43
C ILE A 139 -0.09 -12.34 -4.63
N LEU A 140 -0.49 -12.31 -3.38
CA LEU A 140 -0.56 -13.48 -2.51
C LEU A 140 -1.75 -14.35 -2.95
N LEU A 141 -1.46 -15.47 -3.59
CA LEU A 141 -2.51 -16.39 -4.02
C LEU A 141 -3.16 -17.08 -2.80
N ASP A 142 -4.49 -17.16 -2.80
CA ASP A 142 -5.25 -17.92 -1.81
C ASP A 142 -5.27 -19.42 -2.23
N SER A 143 -4.10 -19.97 -2.59
CA SER A 143 -3.93 -21.39 -2.85
C SER A 143 -3.67 -22.15 -1.54
N PRO A 144 -4.24 -23.36 -1.40
CA PRO A 144 -3.85 -24.23 -0.30
C PRO A 144 -2.38 -24.60 -0.39
N ILE A 145 -1.70 -24.64 0.75
CA ILE A 145 -0.30 -25.11 0.82
C ILE A 145 -0.22 -26.62 0.53
N GLU A 146 0.91 -27.05 -0.05
CA GLU A 146 1.15 -28.43 -0.39
C GLU A 146 2.30 -29.06 0.41
N SER A 147 3.14 -28.24 1.03
CA SER A 147 4.33 -28.70 1.75
C SER A 147 4.46 -28.03 3.14
N PRO A 148 5.19 -28.68 4.08
CA PRO A 148 5.43 -28.11 5.40
C PRO A 148 6.23 -26.80 5.39
N GLU A 149 7.06 -26.57 4.37
CA GLU A 149 7.86 -25.35 4.23
C GLU A 149 7.00 -24.10 4.02
N GLU A 150 5.79 -24.28 3.50
CA GLU A 150 4.80 -23.21 3.30
C GLU A 150 3.90 -22.98 4.54
N ASP A 151 4.05 -23.81 5.57
CA ASP A 151 3.21 -23.78 6.77
C ASP A 151 3.59 -22.64 7.72
N GLN A 152 2.80 -21.57 7.69
CA GLN A 152 3.00 -20.38 8.54
C GLN A 152 2.40 -20.51 9.94
N PHE A 153 1.55 -21.54 10.15
CA PHE A 153 0.80 -21.73 11.39
C PHE A 153 1.25 -22.94 12.22
N ASP A 154 2.29 -23.62 11.77
CA ASP A 154 2.82 -24.81 12.42
C ASP A 154 1.75 -25.90 12.63
N TYR A 155 0.94 -26.12 11.58
CA TYR A 155 -0.07 -27.19 11.56
C TYR A 155 0.53 -28.56 11.26
N TYR A 156 1.77 -28.60 10.76
CA TYR A 156 2.37 -29.87 10.30
C TYR A 156 2.56 -30.87 11.43
N SER A 157 2.85 -30.41 12.65
CA SER A 157 2.99 -31.29 13.81
C SER A 157 1.69 -32.04 14.12
N GLU A 158 0.55 -31.35 14.11
CA GLU A 158 -0.77 -31.96 14.32
C GLU A 158 -1.17 -32.84 13.14
N ALA A 159 -0.90 -32.40 11.91
CA ALA A 159 -1.18 -33.19 10.71
C ALA A 159 -0.38 -34.52 10.71
N PHE A 160 0.87 -34.47 11.15
CA PHE A 160 1.72 -35.65 11.29
C PHE A 160 1.21 -36.58 12.41
N HIS A 161 0.79 -36.03 13.52
CA HIS A 161 0.20 -36.82 14.60
C HIS A 161 -1.08 -37.56 14.14
N ILE A 162 -1.96 -36.90 13.39
CA ILE A 162 -3.13 -37.53 12.79
C ILE A 162 -2.69 -38.63 11.83
N ALA A 163 -1.76 -38.34 10.90
CA ALA A 163 -1.26 -39.31 9.95
C ALA A 163 -0.69 -40.56 10.63
N SER A 164 0.05 -40.38 11.74
CA SER A 164 0.58 -41.48 12.57
C SER A 164 -0.53 -42.26 13.26
N THR A 165 -1.58 -41.59 13.71
CA THR A 165 -2.75 -42.24 14.30
C THR A 165 -3.48 -43.09 13.27
N LEU A 166 -3.64 -42.60 12.03
CA LEU A 166 -4.26 -43.32 10.92
C LEU A 166 -3.47 -44.59 10.56
N ALA A 167 -2.16 -44.59 10.73
CA ALA A 167 -1.31 -45.75 10.50
C ALA A 167 -1.70 -46.94 11.42
N ASN A 168 -2.08 -46.64 12.65
CA ASN A 168 -2.40 -47.61 13.72
C ASN A 168 -3.87 -48.00 13.79
N LEU A 169 -4.76 -47.48 12.91
CA LEU A 169 -6.16 -47.83 12.91
C LEU A 169 -6.40 -49.29 12.48
N PRO A 170 -7.42 -49.97 13.04
CA PRO A 170 -7.76 -51.35 12.69
C PRO A 170 -8.25 -51.44 11.24
N GLU A 171 -7.86 -52.53 10.57
CA GLU A 171 -8.13 -52.72 9.14
C GLU A 171 -9.42 -53.48 8.87
N SER A 172 -10.04 -53.99 9.93
CA SER A 172 -11.24 -54.87 9.85
C SER A 172 -12.54 -54.15 9.43
N LYS A 173 -12.58 -52.81 9.52
CA LYS A 173 -13.74 -51.97 9.17
C LYS A 173 -13.29 -50.65 8.56
N ALA A 174 -14.18 -50.03 7.79
CA ALA A 174 -13.96 -48.65 7.36
C ALA A 174 -13.93 -47.70 8.56
N VAL A 175 -13.10 -46.72 8.54
CA VAL A 175 -13.01 -45.64 9.53
C VAL A 175 -13.24 -44.29 8.85
N SER A 176 -14.11 -43.50 9.44
CA SER A 176 -14.41 -42.15 8.95
C SER A 176 -13.88 -41.08 9.92
N VAL A 177 -13.12 -40.15 9.42
CA VAL A 177 -12.48 -39.07 10.16
C VAL A 177 -13.01 -37.72 9.66
N ALA A 178 -13.56 -36.91 10.55
CA ALA A 178 -13.95 -35.54 10.26
C ALA A 178 -12.83 -34.56 10.68
N VAL A 179 -12.45 -33.66 9.78
CA VAL A 179 -11.59 -32.51 10.07
C VAL A 179 -12.48 -31.27 10.09
N LEU A 180 -12.74 -30.76 11.27
CA LEU A 180 -13.71 -29.71 11.52
C LEU A 180 -13.03 -28.36 11.71
N SER A 181 -13.48 -27.35 11.00
CA SER A 181 -13.03 -25.95 11.19
C SER A 181 -13.97 -24.97 10.51
N PRO A 182 -14.14 -23.76 11.03
CA PRO A 182 -14.84 -22.69 10.35
C PRO A 182 -14.24 -22.39 8.98
N TRP A 183 -15.04 -21.75 8.12
CA TRP A 183 -14.60 -21.38 6.79
C TRP A 183 -13.42 -20.38 6.83
N GLY A 184 -12.41 -20.55 5.97
CA GLY A 184 -11.22 -19.67 5.90
C GLY A 184 -10.03 -20.07 6.77
N ASN A 185 -10.16 -21.07 7.66
CA ASN A 185 -9.10 -21.48 8.60
C ASN A 185 -8.11 -22.53 8.04
N GLY A 186 -8.06 -22.71 6.72
CA GLY A 186 -7.02 -23.55 6.11
C GLY A 186 -7.30 -25.06 6.11
N LYS A 187 -8.61 -25.51 6.13
CA LYS A 187 -8.98 -26.95 6.07
C LYS A 187 -8.25 -27.71 4.96
N THR A 188 -8.33 -27.22 3.73
CA THR A 188 -7.69 -27.87 2.57
C THR A 188 -6.17 -27.93 2.70
N SER A 189 -5.56 -26.89 3.23
CA SER A 189 -4.12 -26.85 3.54
C SER A 189 -3.74 -27.90 4.57
N PHE A 190 -4.53 -28.03 5.63
CA PHE A 190 -4.30 -29.03 6.67
C PHE A 190 -4.46 -30.46 6.12
N VAL A 191 -5.46 -30.70 5.29
CA VAL A 191 -5.64 -32.00 4.59
C VAL A 191 -4.44 -32.31 3.69
N ASN A 192 -3.89 -31.30 2.99
CA ASN A 192 -2.69 -31.47 2.18
C ASN A 192 -1.45 -31.79 3.05
N LEU A 193 -1.31 -31.18 4.22
CA LEU A 193 -0.25 -31.53 5.18
C LEU A 193 -0.40 -32.97 5.71
N ILE A 194 -1.62 -33.44 5.97
CA ILE A 194 -1.87 -34.87 6.30
C ILE A 194 -1.43 -35.76 5.13
N LYS A 195 -1.82 -35.44 3.89
CA LYS A 195 -1.38 -36.18 2.69
C LYS A 195 0.14 -36.19 2.58
N HIS A 196 0.78 -35.05 2.84
CA HIS A 196 2.23 -34.94 2.81
C HIS A 196 2.89 -35.81 3.88
N ALA A 197 2.39 -35.80 5.12
CA ALA A 197 2.88 -36.62 6.21
C ALA A 197 2.75 -38.12 5.90
N ILE A 198 1.64 -38.55 5.31
CA ILE A 198 1.42 -39.95 4.89
C ILE A 198 2.42 -40.36 3.80
N ARG A 199 2.64 -39.50 2.82
CA ARG A 199 3.51 -39.79 1.65
C ARG A 199 5.00 -39.80 1.98
N TYR A 200 5.46 -38.94 2.87
CA TYR A 200 6.87 -38.67 3.09
C TYR A 200 7.38 -38.97 4.51
N GLY A 201 6.50 -39.06 5.51
CA GLY A 201 6.91 -39.29 6.90
C GLY A 201 8.03 -38.36 7.37
N ASN A 202 8.80 -38.78 8.39
CA ASN A 202 9.96 -38.03 8.87
C ASN A 202 11.23 -38.27 8.02
N ASP A 203 11.34 -39.44 7.37
CA ASP A 203 12.54 -39.89 6.67
C ASP A 203 12.39 -39.91 5.15
N LYS A 204 11.49 -39.15 4.59
CA LYS A 204 11.09 -39.19 3.16
C LYS A 204 10.59 -40.55 2.69
N LYS A 205 10.12 -41.39 3.61
CA LYS A 205 9.48 -42.67 3.34
C LYS A 205 8.02 -42.59 3.73
N PRO A 206 7.13 -43.33 3.00
CA PRO A 206 5.74 -43.41 3.40
C PRO A 206 5.60 -43.91 4.84
N LEU A 207 4.71 -43.31 5.64
CA LEU A 207 4.45 -43.76 7.00
C LEU A 207 3.90 -45.19 7.05
N PHE A 208 3.14 -45.60 6.03
CA PHE A 208 2.60 -46.96 5.84
C PHE A 208 2.24 -47.17 4.37
N ASP A 209 2.01 -48.41 3.97
CA ASP A 209 1.58 -48.73 2.61
C ASP A 209 0.15 -48.27 2.38
N HIS A 210 -0.06 -47.40 1.40
CA HIS A 210 -1.32 -46.73 1.14
C HIS A 210 -1.64 -46.53 -0.33
N VAL A 211 -2.90 -46.28 -0.62
CA VAL A 211 -3.42 -45.73 -1.86
C VAL A 211 -4.23 -44.48 -1.53
N ILE A 212 -3.87 -43.34 -2.02
CA ILE A 212 -4.61 -42.07 -1.83
C ILE A 212 -5.60 -41.91 -2.97
N ILE A 213 -6.85 -41.63 -2.60
CA ILE A 213 -7.96 -41.32 -3.48
C ILE A 213 -8.44 -39.91 -3.14
N GLU A 214 -8.37 -39.02 -4.13
CA GLU A 214 -8.88 -37.65 -3.99
C GLU A 214 -10.24 -37.57 -4.66
N PHE A 215 -11.27 -37.30 -3.88
CA PHE A 215 -12.64 -37.21 -4.36
C PHE A 215 -13.25 -35.86 -4.01
N ASN A 216 -13.65 -35.13 -5.05
CA ASN A 216 -14.34 -33.85 -4.90
C ASN A 216 -15.79 -33.99 -5.42
N PRO A 217 -16.79 -34.21 -4.54
CA PRO A 217 -18.18 -34.41 -4.92
C PRO A 217 -18.77 -33.21 -5.71
N ARG A 218 -18.25 -32.01 -5.52
CA ARG A 218 -18.70 -30.80 -6.22
C ARG A 218 -18.49 -30.89 -7.74
N GLN A 219 -17.59 -31.75 -8.21
CA GLN A 219 -17.32 -31.92 -9.65
C GLN A 219 -18.32 -32.90 -10.29
N SER A 220 -19.16 -33.55 -9.50
CA SER A 220 -20.20 -34.45 -10.00
C SER A 220 -21.33 -33.66 -10.69
N LYS A 221 -21.89 -34.20 -11.77
CA LYS A 221 -22.90 -33.48 -12.57
C LYS A 221 -24.23 -33.28 -11.83
N ASN A 222 -24.58 -34.20 -10.97
CA ASN A 222 -25.81 -34.19 -10.18
C ASN A 222 -25.65 -35.15 -8.98
N VAL A 223 -26.62 -35.13 -8.05
CA VAL A 223 -26.64 -35.97 -6.86
C VAL A 223 -26.50 -37.49 -7.17
N ALA A 224 -27.17 -37.96 -8.22
CA ALA A 224 -27.10 -39.36 -8.60
C ALA A 224 -25.74 -39.80 -9.16
N SER A 225 -24.97 -38.94 -9.73
CA SER A 225 -23.65 -39.24 -10.29
C SER A 225 -22.52 -39.23 -9.22
N ILE A 226 -22.77 -38.76 -8.00
CA ILE A 226 -21.76 -38.68 -6.93
C ILE A 226 -21.18 -40.08 -6.63
N GLN A 227 -22.01 -41.09 -6.51
CA GLN A 227 -21.54 -42.43 -6.24
C GLN A 227 -20.78 -43.03 -7.43
N GLU A 228 -21.27 -42.83 -8.65
CA GLU A 228 -20.61 -43.27 -9.88
C GLU A 228 -19.21 -42.65 -10.01
N ASP A 229 -19.10 -41.34 -9.81
CA ASP A 229 -17.84 -40.59 -9.91
C ASP A 229 -16.84 -41.03 -8.82
N PHE A 230 -17.33 -41.31 -7.61
CA PHE A 230 -16.50 -41.85 -6.52
C PHE A 230 -15.91 -43.22 -6.88
N PHE A 231 -16.75 -44.17 -7.33
CA PHE A 231 -16.26 -45.50 -7.69
C PHE A 231 -15.34 -45.48 -8.91
N LYS A 232 -15.53 -44.53 -9.82
CA LYS A 232 -14.60 -44.26 -10.93
C LYS A 232 -13.25 -43.81 -10.39
N ALA A 233 -13.23 -42.82 -9.47
CA ALA A 233 -12.01 -42.36 -8.82
C ALA A 233 -11.32 -43.50 -8.04
N LEU A 234 -12.05 -44.35 -7.34
CA LEU A 234 -11.54 -45.52 -6.66
C LEU A 234 -10.86 -46.50 -7.64
N THR A 235 -11.51 -46.82 -8.76
CA THR A 235 -10.98 -47.75 -9.77
C THR A 235 -9.76 -47.21 -10.48
N GLU A 236 -9.70 -45.90 -10.68
CA GLU A 236 -8.54 -45.24 -11.29
C GLU A 236 -7.31 -45.19 -10.35
N ALA A 237 -7.55 -45.02 -9.04
CA ALA A 237 -6.50 -44.93 -8.04
C ALA A 237 -5.85 -46.30 -7.67
N VAL A 238 -6.64 -47.35 -7.72
CA VAL A 238 -6.11 -48.70 -7.44
C VAL A 238 -5.19 -49.14 -8.56
N PRO A 239 -3.96 -49.66 -8.26
CA PRO A 239 -3.04 -50.20 -9.25
C PRO A 239 -3.70 -51.21 -10.18
N ASP A 240 -3.14 -51.41 -11.37
CA ASP A 240 -3.70 -52.26 -12.44
C ASP A 240 -3.95 -53.71 -11.97
N ASN A 241 -4.91 -53.88 -11.12
CA ASN A 241 -5.40 -55.13 -10.61
C ASN A 241 -6.79 -55.36 -11.19
N THR A 242 -6.83 -56.11 -12.28
CA THR A 242 -8.07 -56.47 -12.99
C THR A 242 -9.09 -57.16 -12.08
N ARG A 243 -8.63 -57.91 -11.09
CA ARG A 243 -9.50 -58.60 -10.12
C ARG A 243 -10.28 -57.62 -9.25
N ILE A 244 -9.63 -56.57 -8.72
CA ILE A 244 -10.29 -55.58 -7.88
C ILE A 244 -11.27 -54.75 -8.70
N ARG A 245 -10.87 -54.33 -9.87
CA ARG A 245 -11.72 -53.55 -10.80
C ARG A 245 -12.98 -54.33 -11.19
N ASN A 246 -12.84 -55.61 -11.50
CA ASN A 246 -14.01 -56.47 -11.83
C ASN A 246 -14.94 -56.63 -10.63
N ARG A 247 -14.42 -56.82 -9.40
CA ARG A 247 -15.24 -56.97 -8.20
C ARG A 247 -15.96 -55.67 -7.85
N ILE A 248 -15.34 -54.54 -8.01
CA ILE A 248 -16.00 -53.22 -7.85
C ILE A 248 -17.09 -53.04 -8.91
N ALA A 249 -16.85 -53.45 -10.15
CA ALA A 249 -17.86 -53.38 -11.21
C ALA A 249 -19.06 -54.28 -10.92
N ASP A 250 -18.82 -55.52 -10.49
CA ASP A 250 -19.87 -56.45 -10.09
C ASP A 250 -20.70 -55.92 -8.89
N TYR A 251 -20.03 -55.26 -7.92
CA TYR A 251 -20.70 -54.61 -6.79
C TYR A 251 -21.58 -53.43 -7.23
N LEU A 252 -21.13 -52.59 -8.14
CA LEU A 252 -21.88 -51.44 -8.66
C LEU A 252 -23.13 -51.88 -9.41
N GLU A 253 -23.06 -52.96 -10.20
CA GLU A 253 -24.24 -53.57 -10.85
C GLU A 253 -25.27 -54.06 -9.84
N ASN A 254 -24.80 -54.62 -8.73
CA ASN A 254 -25.69 -55.12 -7.64
C ASN A 254 -26.39 -53.99 -6.87
N ILE A 255 -25.79 -52.81 -6.75
CA ILE A 255 -26.43 -51.62 -6.10
C ILE A 255 -27.21 -50.74 -7.06
N GLY A 256 -27.36 -51.19 -8.33
CA GLY A 256 -28.21 -50.50 -9.34
C GLY A 256 -27.60 -49.32 -10.08
N ILE A 257 -26.27 -49.13 -10.01
CA ILE A 257 -25.56 -48.09 -10.77
C ILE A 257 -25.21 -48.62 -12.16
N GLN A 258 -26.02 -48.27 -13.17
CA GLN A 258 -25.95 -48.87 -14.52
C GLN A 258 -25.06 -48.17 -15.55
N ASN A 259 -24.57 -46.96 -15.31
CA ASN A 259 -23.95 -46.10 -16.36
C ASN A 259 -22.43 -46.15 -16.42
N ILE A 260 -21.80 -47.18 -15.88
CA ILE A 260 -20.36 -47.33 -16.06
C ILE A 260 -20.11 -47.90 -17.48
N HIS A 261 -19.88 -47.01 -18.42
CA HIS A 261 -19.31 -47.36 -19.73
C HIS A 261 -17.91 -47.90 -19.50
N ILE A 262 -17.83 -49.15 -19.33
CA ILE A 262 -16.63 -49.90 -18.97
C ILE A 262 -15.97 -50.39 -20.26
N LEU A 263 -14.77 -49.94 -20.47
CA LEU A 263 -13.76 -50.65 -21.27
C LEU A 263 -13.53 -52.10 -20.80
N ALA A 264 -14.06 -52.49 -19.63
CA ALA A 264 -13.97 -53.85 -19.05
C ALA A 264 -14.95 -54.90 -19.67
N LYS A 265 -15.98 -54.48 -20.40
CA LYS A 265 -16.99 -55.43 -20.96
C LYS A 265 -16.48 -56.19 -22.20
N VAL A 266 -15.30 -55.90 -22.72
CA VAL A 266 -14.81 -56.50 -23.97
C VAL A 266 -14.15 -57.87 -23.76
N PHE A 267 -13.85 -58.29 -22.51
CA PHE A 267 -13.02 -59.46 -22.29
C PHE A 267 -13.57 -60.55 -21.40
N THR A 268 -14.79 -60.46 -20.82
CA THR A 268 -15.28 -61.53 -19.95
C THR A 268 -16.72 -61.87 -20.28
N GLY A 269 -16.85 -62.88 -21.11
CA GLY A 269 -18.07 -63.67 -21.20
C GLY A 269 -18.32 -64.54 -19.95
N VAL A 270 -18.50 -63.92 -18.75
CA VAL A 270 -18.71 -64.67 -17.53
C VAL A 270 -20.20 -64.69 -17.22
N ILE A 271 -20.72 -65.84 -16.95
CA ILE A 271 -22.09 -66.19 -16.55
C ILE A 271 -22.49 -65.29 -15.36
N LYS A 272 -23.57 -64.51 -15.49
CA LYS A 272 -24.10 -63.64 -14.44
C LYS A 272 -24.77 -64.49 -13.35
N ILE A 273 -24.11 -64.63 -12.21
CA ILE A 273 -24.71 -65.19 -10.99
C ILE A 273 -25.32 -64.04 -10.18
N LYS A 274 -26.62 -64.00 -9.97
CA LYS A 274 -27.27 -63.03 -9.07
C LYS A 274 -26.69 -63.19 -7.65
N ARG A 275 -26.00 -62.24 -7.11
CA ARG A 275 -25.41 -62.20 -5.77
C ARG A 275 -26.20 -61.22 -4.88
N THR A 276 -26.18 -61.45 -3.58
CA THR A 276 -26.67 -60.48 -2.62
C THR A 276 -25.70 -59.32 -2.44
N LYS A 277 -26.18 -58.10 -2.05
CA LYS A 277 -25.32 -56.95 -1.74
C LYS A 277 -24.21 -57.30 -0.75
N ARG A 278 -24.51 -58.14 0.26
CA ARG A 278 -23.55 -58.58 1.27
C ARG A 278 -22.41 -59.42 0.71
N GLU A 279 -22.75 -60.38 -0.16
CA GLU A 279 -21.73 -61.22 -0.86
C GLU A 279 -20.82 -60.38 -1.77
N ALA A 280 -21.40 -59.41 -2.50
CA ALA A 280 -20.64 -58.51 -3.35
C ALA A 280 -19.67 -57.63 -2.57
N ILE A 281 -20.09 -57.12 -1.38
CA ILE A 281 -19.21 -56.37 -0.47
C ILE A 281 -18.05 -57.24 0.02
N GLU A 282 -18.33 -58.50 0.42
CA GLU A 282 -17.28 -59.41 0.93
C GLU A 282 -16.26 -59.80 -0.17
N GLU A 283 -16.68 -59.91 -1.41
CA GLU A 283 -15.77 -60.13 -2.54
C GLU A 283 -14.90 -58.94 -2.82
N VAL A 284 -15.42 -57.71 -2.71
CA VAL A 284 -14.61 -56.50 -2.80
C VAL A 284 -13.61 -56.47 -1.64
N ASN A 285 -14.03 -56.72 -0.42
CA ASN A 285 -13.16 -56.78 0.75
C ASN A 285 -12.04 -57.79 0.59
N SER A 286 -12.36 -59.01 0.14
CA SER A 286 -11.37 -60.09 -0.11
C SER A 286 -10.38 -59.70 -1.21
N ALA A 287 -10.82 -58.92 -2.18
CA ALA A 287 -9.94 -58.41 -3.21
C ALA A 287 -9.04 -57.29 -2.68
N LEU A 288 -9.56 -56.40 -1.81
CA LEU A 288 -8.78 -55.33 -1.16
C LEU A 288 -7.79 -55.90 -0.14
N ASP A 289 -8.12 -56.94 0.61
CA ASP A 289 -7.18 -57.63 1.51
C ASP A 289 -5.91 -58.08 0.78
N SER A 290 -6.04 -58.45 -0.50
CA SER A 290 -4.89 -58.85 -1.33
C SER A 290 -3.94 -57.72 -1.68
N LEU A 291 -4.36 -56.44 -1.56
CA LEU A 291 -3.51 -55.26 -1.81
C LEU A 291 -2.48 -55.03 -0.72
N LYS A 292 -2.76 -55.44 0.51
CA LYS A 292 -1.97 -55.15 1.73
C LYS A 292 -1.68 -53.64 1.88
N LYS A 293 -2.60 -52.79 1.45
CA LYS A 293 -2.50 -51.32 1.49
C LYS A 293 -3.76 -50.72 2.04
N LYS A 294 -3.63 -49.65 2.83
CA LYS A 294 -4.79 -48.87 3.27
C LYS A 294 -5.25 -47.94 2.14
N LEU A 295 -6.56 -47.89 1.94
CA LEU A 295 -7.20 -46.92 1.04
C LEU A 295 -7.54 -45.67 1.84
N ILE A 296 -7.02 -44.53 1.45
CA ILE A 296 -7.28 -43.25 2.11
C ILE A 296 -8.03 -42.36 1.16
N VAL A 297 -9.28 -42.10 1.46
CA VAL A 297 -10.19 -41.28 0.67
C VAL A 297 -10.25 -39.89 1.28
N PHE A 298 -9.76 -38.91 0.58
CA PHE A 298 -9.90 -37.50 0.95
C PHE A 298 -11.10 -36.90 0.25
N ILE A 299 -12.05 -36.34 1.05
CA ILE A 299 -13.22 -35.64 0.57
C ILE A 299 -13.08 -34.16 1.01
N ASP A 300 -12.88 -33.27 0.06
CA ASP A 300 -12.76 -31.84 0.30
C ASP A 300 -13.99 -31.07 -0.18
N ASP A 301 -14.15 -29.81 0.26
CA ASP A 301 -15.27 -28.93 -0.10
C ASP A 301 -16.66 -29.48 0.23
N PHE A 302 -16.75 -30.34 1.24
CA PHE A 302 -18.00 -31.00 1.64
C PHE A 302 -19.06 -30.01 2.14
N ASP A 303 -18.64 -28.90 2.76
CA ASP A 303 -19.50 -27.84 3.27
C ASP A 303 -20.02 -26.86 2.17
N ARG A 304 -19.59 -27.08 0.92
CA ARG A 304 -20.08 -26.30 -0.23
C ARG A 304 -21.12 -27.05 -1.07
N LEU A 305 -21.46 -28.23 -0.69
CA LEU A 305 -22.45 -29.03 -1.37
C LEU A 305 -23.87 -28.58 -1.01
N THR A 306 -24.83 -28.88 -1.86
CA THR A 306 -26.24 -28.75 -1.54
C THR A 306 -26.66 -29.76 -0.48
N ASP A 307 -27.77 -29.51 0.23
CA ASP A 307 -28.26 -30.37 1.28
C ASP A 307 -28.44 -31.84 0.81
N ALA A 308 -28.94 -32.06 -0.42
CA ALA A 308 -29.12 -33.38 -1.01
C ALA A 308 -27.79 -34.07 -1.36
N GLU A 309 -26.80 -33.35 -1.82
CA GLU A 309 -25.46 -33.88 -2.10
C GLU A 309 -24.73 -34.29 -0.81
N ILE A 310 -24.85 -33.48 0.25
CA ILE A 310 -24.30 -33.79 1.59
C ILE A 310 -24.83 -35.15 2.06
N ILE A 311 -26.13 -35.35 1.97
CA ILE A 311 -26.75 -36.60 2.38
C ILE A 311 -26.24 -37.77 1.54
N GLU A 312 -26.07 -37.58 0.24
CA GLU A 312 -25.60 -38.63 -0.66
C GLU A 312 -24.17 -39.05 -0.36
N VAL A 313 -23.29 -38.09 -0.05
CA VAL A 313 -21.92 -38.36 0.38
C VAL A 313 -21.89 -39.07 1.74
N LEU A 314 -22.76 -38.70 2.69
CA LEU A 314 -22.85 -39.40 3.98
C LEU A 314 -23.30 -40.83 3.81
N LYS A 315 -24.28 -41.13 2.94
CA LYS A 315 -24.69 -42.50 2.58
C LYS A 315 -23.56 -43.29 1.92
N LEU A 316 -22.74 -42.60 1.09
CA LEU A 316 -21.57 -43.21 0.48
C LEU A 316 -20.58 -43.69 1.55
N ILE A 317 -20.25 -42.83 2.53
CA ILE A 317 -19.28 -43.11 3.59
C ILE A 317 -19.80 -44.23 4.52
N ASP A 318 -21.08 -44.19 4.92
CA ASP A 318 -21.64 -45.10 5.91
C ASP A 318 -21.96 -46.51 5.35
N ASN A 319 -22.48 -46.56 4.12
CA ASN A 319 -23.07 -47.78 3.61
C ASN A 319 -22.48 -48.35 2.33
N ASN A 320 -22.21 -47.49 1.35
CA ASN A 320 -21.95 -47.97 0.00
C ASN A 320 -20.46 -48.15 -0.31
N ALA A 321 -19.58 -47.48 0.43
CA ALA A 321 -18.15 -47.58 0.28
C ALA A 321 -17.41 -47.96 1.58
N ALA A 322 -18.11 -48.52 2.56
CA ALA A 322 -17.57 -48.91 3.87
C ALA A 322 -16.78 -50.23 3.79
N PHE A 323 -15.79 -50.26 2.92
CA PHE A 323 -14.92 -51.47 2.72
C PHE A 323 -13.82 -51.56 3.79
N ARG A 324 -13.31 -52.79 4.03
CA ARG A 324 -12.16 -53.02 4.88
C ARG A 324 -10.93 -52.20 4.32
N HIS A 325 -10.01 -51.87 5.19
CA HIS A 325 -8.81 -51.11 4.88
C HIS A 325 -9.07 -49.66 4.36
N THR A 326 -10.33 -49.17 4.44
CA THR A 326 -10.68 -47.85 3.93
C THR A 326 -10.79 -46.84 5.06
N ILE A 327 -10.13 -45.67 4.87
CA ILE A 327 -10.20 -44.52 5.78
C ILE A 327 -10.72 -43.34 4.97
N PHE A 328 -11.84 -42.79 5.40
CA PHE A 328 -12.39 -41.54 4.85
C PHE A 328 -11.91 -40.37 5.70
N ILE A 329 -11.37 -39.31 5.06
CA ILE A 329 -10.99 -38.06 5.70
C ILE A 329 -11.80 -36.96 5.02
N THR A 330 -12.75 -36.39 5.76
CA THR A 330 -13.69 -35.39 5.25
C THR A 330 -13.45 -34.07 5.98
N ALA A 331 -13.14 -33.00 5.25
CA ALA A 331 -12.97 -31.69 5.81
C ALA A 331 -14.20 -30.80 5.57
N TYR A 332 -14.78 -30.24 6.66
CA TYR A 332 -15.96 -29.38 6.54
C TYR A 332 -16.18 -28.42 7.70
N ASP A 333 -17.07 -27.43 7.49
CA ASP A 333 -17.60 -26.56 8.52
C ASP A 333 -18.82 -27.22 9.17
N GLU A 334 -18.72 -27.50 10.47
CA GLU A 334 -19.76 -28.22 11.22
C GLU A 334 -21.11 -27.50 11.21
N ILE A 335 -21.10 -26.16 11.27
CA ILE A 335 -22.33 -25.36 11.28
C ILE A 335 -23.06 -25.50 9.93
N ALA A 336 -22.33 -25.44 8.83
CA ALA A 336 -22.90 -25.54 7.48
C ALA A 336 -23.55 -26.91 7.25
N VAL A 337 -22.83 -27.99 7.56
CA VAL A 337 -23.32 -29.36 7.39
C VAL A 337 -24.46 -29.69 8.37
N SER A 338 -24.37 -29.22 9.62
CA SER A 338 -25.46 -29.39 10.61
C SER A 338 -26.77 -28.71 10.17
N ASN A 339 -26.67 -27.51 9.58
CA ASN A 339 -27.84 -26.78 9.07
C ASN A 339 -28.51 -27.52 7.89
N ALA A 340 -27.74 -28.14 7.02
CA ALA A 340 -28.25 -28.98 5.93
C ALA A 340 -28.99 -30.18 6.47
N LEU A 341 -28.43 -30.88 7.48
CA LEU A 341 -29.04 -32.06 8.10
C LEU A 341 -30.28 -31.73 8.92
N LYS A 342 -30.35 -30.56 9.59
CA LYS A 342 -31.57 -30.13 10.31
C LYS A 342 -32.77 -30.00 9.39
N LYS A 343 -32.59 -29.58 8.15
CA LYS A 343 -33.66 -29.48 7.15
C LYS A 343 -34.16 -30.86 6.71
N TYR A 344 -33.29 -31.88 6.74
CA TYR A 344 -33.64 -33.25 6.30
C TYR A 344 -34.30 -34.10 7.40
N GLU A 345 -33.77 -34.04 8.65
CA GLU A 345 -34.21 -34.89 9.76
C GLU A 345 -34.81 -34.12 10.96
N GLY A 346 -35.06 -32.83 10.83
CA GLY A 346 -35.60 -32.00 11.93
C GLY A 346 -34.56 -31.65 12.99
N SER A 347 -34.92 -31.54 14.26
CA SER A 347 -34.13 -30.98 15.35
C SER A 347 -32.85 -31.73 15.77
N LYS A 348 -32.50 -32.85 15.14
CA LYS A 348 -31.38 -33.72 15.56
C LYS A 348 -30.04 -33.50 14.87
N GLY A 349 -29.88 -32.39 14.10
CA GLY A 349 -28.77 -32.14 13.17
C GLY A 349 -27.36 -32.54 13.63
N ILE A 350 -26.83 -31.96 14.75
CA ILE A 350 -25.46 -32.26 15.21
C ILE A 350 -25.33 -33.70 15.73
N ALA A 351 -26.26 -34.16 16.55
CA ALA A 351 -26.25 -35.52 17.09
C ALA A 351 -26.38 -36.61 15.98
N TYR A 352 -26.86 -36.21 14.80
CA TYR A 352 -26.99 -37.14 13.68
C TYR A 352 -25.66 -37.29 12.90
N ILE A 353 -24.86 -36.23 12.79
CA ILE A 353 -23.53 -36.29 12.16
C ILE A 353 -22.62 -37.28 12.90
N ASP A 354 -22.69 -37.33 14.23
CA ASP A 354 -21.85 -38.21 15.05
C ASP A 354 -21.99 -39.72 14.69
N LYS A 355 -23.06 -40.09 13.99
CA LYS A 355 -23.23 -41.46 13.51
C LYS A 355 -22.36 -41.82 12.33
N PHE A 356 -21.94 -40.80 11.54
CA PHE A 356 -21.21 -41.02 10.31
C PHE A 356 -19.69 -40.98 10.51
N PHE A 357 -19.21 -40.29 11.54
CA PHE A 357 -17.78 -40.11 11.77
C PHE A 357 -17.30 -40.79 13.05
N THR A 358 -16.37 -41.72 12.88
CA THR A 358 -15.77 -42.47 14.00
C THR A 358 -14.84 -41.59 14.83
N LEU A 359 -14.12 -40.68 14.17
CA LEU A 359 -13.20 -39.74 14.78
C LEU A 359 -13.52 -38.31 14.31
N ARG A 360 -13.52 -37.38 15.25
CA ARG A 360 -13.75 -35.97 14.95
C ARG A 360 -12.56 -35.15 15.46
N PHE A 361 -11.92 -34.45 14.58
CA PHE A 361 -10.78 -33.58 14.87
C PHE A 361 -11.12 -32.13 14.57
N HIS A 362 -11.11 -31.30 15.61
CA HIS A 362 -11.27 -29.88 15.45
C HIS A 362 -9.90 -29.25 15.20
N LEU A 363 -9.76 -28.53 14.08
CA LEU A 363 -8.56 -27.81 13.79
C LEU A 363 -8.30 -26.78 14.90
N PRO A 364 -7.11 -26.73 15.50
CA PRO A 364 -6.83 -25.78 16.55
C PRO A 364 -7.07 -24.33 16.10
N LEU A 365 -7.77 -23.56 16.94
CA LEU A 365 -7.92 -22.13 16.72
C LEU A 365 -6.56 -21.47 16.92
N ARG A 366 -6.21 -20.56 16.04
CA ARG A 366 -4.98 -19.79 16.18
C ARG A 366 -5.26 -18.51 16.95
N SER A 367 -4.30 -18.15 17.81
CA SER A 367 -4.41 -16.91 18.57
C SER A 367 -4.30 -15.70 17.65
N ASP A 368 -4.91 -14.60 18.05
CA ASP A 368 -4.83 -13.33 17.34
C ASP A 368 -3.37 -12.90 17.11
N VAL A 369 -2.49 -13.19 18.08
CA VAL A 369 -1.04 -12.94 17.97
C VAL A 369 -0.44 -13.67 16.77
N THR A 370 -0.82 -14.94 16.57
CA THR A 370 -0.33 -15.74 15.43
C THR A 370 -0.81 -15.16 14.09
N ILE A 371 -2.06 -14.67 14.04
CA ILE A 371 -2.65 -14.05 12.84
C ILE A 371 -1.94 -12.72 12.53
N VAL A 372 -1.74 -11.86 13.53
CA VAL A 372 -1.04 -10.58 13.38
C VAL A 372 0.42 -10.78 12.98
N ASN A 373 1.10 -11.78 13.58
CA ASN A 373 2.49 -12.11 13.18
C ASN A 373 2.58 -12.64 11.74
N ALA A 374 1.60 -13.42 11.28
CA ALA A 374 1.54 -13.86 9.90
C ALA A 374 1.36 -12.66 8.94
N MET A 375 0.51 -11.70 9.30
CA MET A 375 0.36 -10.44 8.55
C MET A 375 1.66 -9.65 8.51
N LEU A 376 2.35 -9.50 9.66
CA LEU A 376 3.63 -8.80 9.74
C LEU A 376 4.67 -9.42 8.79
N ARG A 377 4.82 -10.74 8.80
CA ARG A 377 5.76 -11.46 7.92
C ARG A 377 5.45 -11.25 6.44
N LEU A 378 4.17 -11.23 6.07
CA LEU A 378 3.75 -11.02 4.69
C LEU A 378 3.97 -9.59 4.20
N LEU A 379 3.86 -8.59 5.08
CA LEU A 379 4.01 -7.17 4.74
C LEU A 379 5.47 -6.70 4.84
N GLN A 380 6.28 -7.27 5.73
CA GLN A 380 7.64 -6.83 6.05
C GLN A 380 8.59 -6.67 4.85
N ASN A 381 8.40 -7.49 3.82
CA ASN A 381 9.21 -7.46 2.60
C ASN A 381 8.54 -6.74 1.42
N LYS A 382 7.34 -6.19 1.62
CA LYS A 382 6.50 -5.67 0.53
C LYS A 382 6.09 -4.21 0.73
N VAL A 383 6.20 -3.72 1.95
CA VAL A 383 5.98 -2.32 2.32
C VAL A 383 7.34 -1.70 2.60
N ASP A 384 7.40 -0.39 2.61
CA ASP A 384 8.63 0.39 2.77
C ASP A 384 9.44 -0.05 4.00
N LYS A 385 10.74 -0.27 3.84
CA LYS A 385 11.63 -0.72 4.92
C LYS A 385 11.80 0.32 6.03
N ASP A 386 11.53 1.58 5.72
CA ASP A 386 11.63 2.70 6.66
C ASP A 386 10.40 2.80 7.59
N LEU A 387 9.33 2.02 7.32
CA LEU A 387 8.14 1.99 8.16
C LEU A 387 8.31 1.01 9.32
N ASP A 388 8.14 1.49 10.54
CA ASP A 388 8.10 0.64 11.73
C ASP A 388 6.75 -0.10 11.85
N LEU A 389 6.56 -1.07 10.96
CA LEU A 389 5.36 -1.92 10.92
C LEU A 389 5.12 -2.64 12.23
N LEU A 390 6.18 -3.04 12.93
CA LEU A 390 6.06 -3.75 14.20
C LEU A 390 5.42 -2.86 15.27
N SER A 391 5.85 -1.60 15.37
CA SER A 391 5.26 -0.64 16.29
C SER A 391 3.80 -0.36 15.98
N ILE A 392 3.47 -0.15 14.70
CA ILE A 392 2.08 0.08 14.26
C ILE A 392 1.19 -1.12 14.61
N MET A 393 1.64 -2.34 14.30
CA MET A 393 0.86 -3.55 14.57
C MET A 393 0.67 -3.81 16.06
N ASN A 394 1.69 -3.59 16.87
CA ASN A 394 1.58 -3.72 18.32
C ASN A 394 0.62 -2.67 18.91
N LYS A 395 0.73 -1.41 18.48
CA LYS A 395 -0.14 -0.31 18.90
C LYS A 395 -1.60 -0.53 18.52
N ARG A 396 -1.86 -1.15 17.35
CA ARG A 396 -3.19 -1.36 16.77
C ARG A 396 -3.68 -2.80 16.84
N TYR A 397 -3.02 -3.62 17.64
CA TYR A 397 -3.29 -5.07 17.77
C TYR A 397 -4.77 -5.40 17.93
N SER A 398 -5.48 -4.74 18.86
CA SER A 398 -6.90 -5.00 19.13
C SER A 398 -7.81 -4.72 17.93
N ILE A 399 -7.51 -3.68 17.16
CA ILE A 399 -8.26 -3.32 15.95
C ILE A 399 -8.00 -4.33 14.83
N ILE A 400 -6.74 -4.73 14.67
CA ILE A 400 -6.34 -5.70 13.64
C ILE A 400 -7.03 -7.04 13.90
N SER A 401 -7.00 -7.53 15.13
CA SER A 401 -7.60 -8.82 15.49
C SER A 401 -9.14 -8.82 15.35
N GLU A 402 -9.79 -7.68 15.54
CA GLU A 402 -11.22 -7.52 15.27
C GLU A 402 -11.53 -7.61 13.76
N CYS A 403 -10.70 -6.99 12.92
CA CYS A 403 -10.94 -6.90 11.49
C CYS A 403 -10.49 -8.13 10.70
N VAL A 404 -9.38 -8.76 11.10
CA VAL A 404 -8.72 -9.86 10.39
C VAL A 404 -8.75 -11.12 11.26
N ARG A 405 -9.55 -12.12 10.87
CA ARG A 405 -9.92 -13.25 11.74
C ARG A 405 -9.22 -14.57 11.39
N ASN A 406 -8.69 -14.68 10.19
CA ASN A 406 -8.08 -15.92 9.68
C ASN A 406 -7.04 -15.61 8.59
N LEU A 407 -6.29 -16.64 8.15
CA LEU A 407 -5.23 -16.48 7.16
C LEU A 407 -5.73 -15.99 5.78
N ARG A 408 -6.94 -16.35 5.40
CA ARG A 408 -7.55 -15.85 4.15
C ARG A 408 -7.80 -14.35 4.24
N ASP A 409 -8.34 -13.88 5.37
CA ASP A 409 -8.51 -12.45 5.62
C ASP A 409 -7.15 -11.73 5.57
N VAL A 410 -6.09 -12.32 6.18
CA VAL A 410 -4.73 -11.77 6.13
C VAL A 410 -4.26 -11.62 4.68
N LYS A 411 -4.32 -12.69 3.87
CA LYS A 411 -3.88 -12.65 2.46
C LYS A 411 -4.70 -11.65 1.65
N SER A 412 -6.03 -11.66 1.81
CA SER A 412 -6.93 -10.75 1.11
C SER A 412 -6.68 -9.29 1.48
N PHE A 413 -6.52 -9.00 2.77
CA PHE A 413 -6.21 -7.67 3.26
C PHE A 413 -4.83 -7.20 2.78
N CYS A 414 -3.80 -8.05 2.89
CA CYS A 414 -2.46 -7.72 2.41
C CYS A 414 -2.46 -7.44 0.90
N ASN A 415 -3.18 -8.23 0.10
CA ASN A 415 -3.30 -7.98 -1.34
C ASN A 415 -3.99 -6.65 -1.63
N MET A 416 -5.10 -6.36 -0.95
CA MET A 416 -5.82 -5.09 -1.10
C MET A 416 -4.91 -3.91 -0.73
N LEU A 417 -4.29 -3.97 0.44
CA LEU A 417 -3.37 -2.94 0.92
C LEU A 417 -2.21 -2.70 -0.05
N MET A 418 -1.58 -3.78 -0.57
CA MET A 418 -0.45 -3.66 -1.51
C MET A 418 -0.86 -3.05 -2.85
N ILE A 419 -2.03 -3.42 -3.39
CA ILE A 419 -2.53 -2.87 -4.65
C ILE A 419 -2.82 -1.38 -4.48
N ASP A 420 -3.55 -1.02 -3.44
CA ASP A 420 -3.96 0.36 -3.20
C ASP A 420 -2.76 1.24 -2.81
N TYR A 421 -1.82 0.71 -2.01
CA TYR A 421 -0.60 1.42 -1.62
C TYR A 421 0.37 1.64 -2.79
N ALA A 422 0.38 0.75 -3.79
CA ALA A 422 1.19 0.95 -4.99
C ALA A 422 0.74 2.15 -5.85
N PHE A 423 -0.53 2.57 -5.73
CA PHE A 423 -1.04 3.78 -6.39
C PHE A 423 -0.75 5.06 -5.59
N ASN A 424 -0.55 4.94 -4.28
CA ASN A 424 -0.12 6.04 -3.43
C ASN A 424 1.40 6.01 -3.38
N SER A 425 2.06 6.98 -4.01
CA SER A 425 3.51 7.08 -3.95
C SER A 425 3.98 7.08 -2.49
N LYS A 426 5.16 6.50 -2.25
CA LYS A 426 5.79 6.41 -0.93
C LYS A 426 5.73 7.76 -0.20
N HIS A 427 5.34 7.75 1.08
CA HIS A 427 5.29 8.92 1.98
C HIS A 427 4.27 10.02 1.65
N GLU A 428 3.37 9.81 0.66
CA GLU A 428 2.35 10.83 0.32
C GLU A 428 1.27 10.99 1.37
N ILE A 429 1.05 9.98 2.22
CA ILE A 429 0.04 9.93 3.28
C ILE A 429 0.61 9.34 4.56
N ASN A 430 -0.04 9.59 5.70
CA ASN A 430 0.33 8.91 6.95
C ASN A 430 -0.07 7.42 6.88
N PHE A 431 0.93 6.55 6.89
CA PHE A 431 0.72 5.10 6.71
C PHE A 431 -0.12 4.46 7.83
N GLU A 432 0.04 4.86 9.11
CA GLU A 432 -0.75 4.30 10.21
C GLU A 432 -2.25 4.59 10.02
N GLU A 433 -2.60 5.82 9.65
CA GLU A 433 -3.98 6.22 9.41
C GLU A 433 -4.55 5.58 8.15
N TYR A 434 -3.75 5.49 7.09
CA TYR A 434 -4.10 4.80 5.88
C TYR A 434 -4.36 3.30 6.13
N PHE A 435 -3.47 2.63 6.87
CA PHE A 435 -3.64 1.24 7.27
C PHE A 435 -4.94 1.01 8.05
N LEU A 436 -5.30 1.91 8.97
CA LEU A 436 -6.57 1.84 9.70
C LEU A 436 -7.78 2.05 8.79
N LEU A 437 -7.71 2.96 7.81
CA LEU A 437 -8.78 3.17 6.83
C LEU A 437 -8.93 1.98 5.87
N GLU A 438 -7.83 1.35 5.48
CA GLU A 438 -7.87 0.13 4.69
C GLU A 438 -8.46 -1.06 5.49
N LEU A 439 -8.18 -1.18 6.80
CA LEU A 439 -8.88 -2.13 7.67
C LEU A 439 -10.38 -1.85 7.73
N MET A 440 -10.77 -0.57 7.84
CA MET A 440 -12.17 -0.17 7.81
C MET A 440 -12.83 -0.49 6.46
N LYS A 441 -12.16 -0.21 5.34
CA LYS A 441 -12.60 -0.54 3.99
C LYS A 441 -12.75 -2.05 3.79
N PHE A 442 -11.82 -2.85 4.31
CA PHE A 442 -11.84 -4.30 4.24
C PHE A 442 -13.02 -4.92 5.02
N ARG A 443 -13.27 -4.43 6.24
CA ARG A 443 -14.23 -5.06 7.16
C ARG A 443 -15.58 -4.38 7.24
N TYR A 444 -15.62 -3.05 7.09
CA TYR A 444 -16.76 -2.18 7.30
C TYR A 444 -16.94 -1.20 6.14
N TYR A 445 -17.09 -1.73 4.92
CA TYR A 445 -17.10 -0.92 3.69
C TYR A 445 -18.19 0.17 3.67
N ASP A 446 -19.38 -0.11 4.22
CA ASP A 446 -20.47 0.88 4.32
C ASP A 446 -20.09 2.06 5.24
N ASP A 447 -19.41 1.76 6.35
CA ASP A 447 -18.91 2.81 7.26
C ASP A 447 -17.77 3.60 6.59
N TYR A 448 -16.88 2.94 5.83
CA TYR A 448 -15.84 3.61 5.04
C TYR A 448 -16.45 4.60 4.02
N CYS A 449 -17.49 4.20 3.29
CA CYS A 449 -18.21 5.08 2.36
C CYS A 449 -18.93 6.22 3.10
N SER A 450 -19.45 5.97 4.29
CA SER A 450 -20.11 6.97 5.14
C SER A 450 -19.12 7.97 5.71
N LEU A 451 -17.91 7.54 6.05
CA LEU A 451 -16.82 8.42 6.47
C LEU A 451 -16.44 9.39 5.34
N TYR A 452 -16.26 8.90 4.11
CA TYR A 452 -15.99 9.75 2.95
C TYR A 452 -17.07 10.84 2.78
N LYS A 453 -18.33 10.49 2.98
CA LYS A 453 -19.46 11.43 2.99
C LYS A 453 -19.54 12.31 4.24
N LYS A 454 -18.56 12.24 5.14
CA LYS A 454 -18.47 13.03 6.37
C LYS A 454 -19.65 12.84 7.34
N VAL A 455 -20.26 11.64 7.33
CA VAL A 455 -21.39 11.30 8.21
C VAL A 455 -20.96 11.32 9.67
N PHE A 456 -19.77 10.79 9.99
CA PHE A 456 -19.27 10.60 11.36
C PHE A 456 -18.47 11.78 11.90
N ILE A 457 -17.99 12.66 11.02
CA ILE A 457 -17.06 13.74 11.36
C ILE A 457 -17.65 15.12 11.06
N CYS A 458 -17.12 16.15 11.73
CA CYS A 458 -17.41 17.55 11.48
C CYS A 458 -16.12 18.38 11.56
N ASN A 459 -16.15 19.58 11.02
CA ASN A 459 -15.03 20.52 11.13
C ASN A 459 -14.84 20.93 12.59
N ASN A 460 -13.59 20.99 13.03
CA ASN A 460 -13.24 21.56 14.32
C ASN A 460 -13.32 23.09 14.21
N SER A 461 -14.40 23.68 14.74
CA SER A 461 -14.65 25.12 14.67
C SER A 461 -13.78 25.96 15.61
N LEU A 462 -12.96 25.34 16.46
CA LEU A 462 -12.09 26.02 17.41
C LEU A 462 -10.87 26.70 16.75
N PHE A 463 -10.57 26.35 15.52
CA PHE A 463 -9.42 26.88 14.77
C PHE A 463 -9.92 27.56 13.50
N HIS A 464 -10.02 28.90 13.53
CA HIS A 464 -10.42 29.71 12.38
C HIS A 464 -9.33 29.92 11.31
N ASN A 465 -8.14 29.38 11.53
CA ASN A 465 -6.99 29.55 10.65
C ASN A 465 -6.68 28.28 9.85
N ALA A 466 -5.78 28.39 8.89
CA ALA A 466 -5.37 27.48 7.82
C ALA A 466 -5.35 25.95 8.12
N ASP A 467 -5.48 25.53 9.36
CA ASP A 467 -5.44 24.14 9.83
C ASP A 467 -6.82 23.59 10.21
N ALA A 468 -7.79 23.76 9.33
CA ALA A 468 -9.08 23.11 9.55
C ALA A 468 -8.91 21.58 9.65
N THR A 469 -9.28 21.03 10.80
CA THR A 469 -9.23 19.58 11.05
C THR A 469 -10.61 19.00 11.23
N TYR A 470 -10.75 17.70 10.96
CA TYR A 470 -11.95 16.94 11.28
C TYR A 470 -11.86 16.35 12.69
N MET A 471 -13.00 16.34 13.38
CA MET A 471 -13.23 15.63 14.64
C MET A 471 -14.51 14.81 14.56
N LEU A 472 -14.68 13.84 15.45
CA LEU A 472 -15.93 13.08 15.56
C LEU A 472 -17.07 13.99 16.01
N LYS A 473 -18.27 13.76 15.48
CA LYS A 473 -19.48 14.39 15.98
C LYS A 473 -19.77 13.93 17.41
N GLU A 474 -20.45 14.76 18.19
CA GLU A 474 -20.76 14.51 19.60
C GLU A 474 -21.36 13.13 19.87
N GLN A 475 -22.29 12.70 19.04
CA GLN A 475 -22.95 11.39 19.13
C GLN A 475 -22.05 10.16 18.95
N TYR A 476 -20.79 10.35 18.53
CA TYR A 476 -19.79 9.29 18.35
C TYR A 476 -18.59 9.46 19.30
N SER A 477 -18.56 10.55 20.05
CA SER A 477 -17.47 10.92 20.96
C SER A 477 -17.72 10.37 22.35
N ILE A 478 -16.65 9.92 23.03
CA ILE A 478 -16.71 9.56 24.45
C ILE A 478 -16.67 10.86 25.27
N ASP A 479 -17.51 10.98 26.31
CA ASP A 479 -17.52 12.13 27.18
C ASP A 479 -16.28 12.21 28.11
N ARG A 480 -16.13 13.29 28.88
CA ARG A 480 -15.02 13.52 29.82
C ARG A 480 -14.91 12.46 30.92
N ASN A 481 -16.02 11.81 31.26
CA ASN A 481 -16.10 10.80 32.31
C ASN A 481 -15.85 9.38 31.77
N GLY A 482 -15.53 9.26 30.47
CA GLY A 482 -15.35 7.97 29.80
C GLY A 482 -16.67 7.28 29.45
N LYS A 483 -17.82 7.98 29.56
CA LYS A 483 -19.13 7.42 29.21
C LYS A 483 -19.33 7.41 27.70
N GLU A 484 -19.73 6.26 27.18
CA GLU A 484 -20.11 6.13 25.77
C GLU A 484 -21.43 6.84 25.47
N PRO A 485 -21.57 7.45 24.28
CA PRO A 485 -22.81 8.13 23.89
C PRO A 485 -23.96 7.12 23.74
N GLU A 486 -25.16 7.57 24.09
CA GLU A 486 -26.38 6.78 23.92
C GLU A 486 -26.80 6.79 22.44
N GLY A 487 -27.02 5.59 21.88
CA GLY A 487 -27.45 5.41 20.49
C GLY A 487 -26.66 4.35 19.72
N ALA A 488 -27.12 4.06 18.50
CA ALA A 488 -26.46 3.07 17.64
C ALA A 488 -25.11 3.60 17.15
N GLN A 489 -24.05 2.90 17.49
CA GLN A 489 -22.69 3.22 17.06
C GLN A 489 -22.35 2.50 15.73
N PRO A 490 -21.54 3.10 14.84
CA PRO A 490 -21.02 2.41 13.68
C PRO A 490 -20.16 1.23 14.11
N LYS A 491 -20.15 0.17 13.33
CA LYS A 491 -19.34 -1.03 13.61
C LYS A 491 -17.84 -0.73 13.66
N SER A 492 -17.40 0.29 12.94
CA SER A 492 -16.01 0.76 12.87
C SER A 492 -15.65 1.81 13.92
N ILE A 493 -16.46 2.00 14.97
CA ILE A 493 -16.26 3.10 15.94
C ILE A 493 -14.87 3.09 16.59
N THR A 494 -14.32 1.91 16.86
CA THR A 494 -12.97 1.77 17.42
C THR A 494 -11.90 2.34 16.49
N ILE A 495 -12.04 2.11 15.18
CA ILE A 495 -11.16 2.67 14.16
C ILE A 495 -11.34 4.19 14.08
N LEU A 496 -12.57 4.67 14.02
CA LEU A 496 -12.89 6.10 13.95
C LEU A 496 -12.29 6.88 15.13
N ARG A 497 -12.45 6.35 16.35
CA ARG A 497 -11.88 6.96 17.58
C ARG A 497 -10.35 6.86 17.62
N SER A 498 -9.76 5.92 16.92
CA SER A 498 -8.31 5.81 16.80
C SER A 498 -7.71 6.84 15.83
N ILE A 499 -8.48 7.32 14.86
CA ILE A 499 -8.05 8.27 13.85
C ILE A 499 -8.43 9.70 14.26
N PHE A 500 -9.69 9.95 14.59
CA PHE A 500 -10.23 11.30 14.82
C PHE A 500 -10.38 11.60 16.31
N PRO A 501 -10.04 12.83 16.74
CA PRO A 501 -10.31 13.27 18.11
C PRO A 501 -11.83 13.38 18.35
N GLY A 502 -12.25 13.22 19.60
CA GLY A 502 -13.65 13.41 20.02
C GLY A 502 -14.10 14.88 19.94
N HIS A 503 -15.41 15.08 19.88
CA HIS A 503 -16.02 16.40 19.90
C HIS A 503 -15.70 17.12 21.22
N ARG A 504 -15.41 18.42 21.14
CA ARG A 504 -15.05 19.25 22.29
C ARG A 504 -15.86 20.53 22.31
N GLN A 505 -16.24 20.96 23.51
CA GLN A 505 -16.78 22.27 23.74
C GLN A 505 -15.67 23.31 23.98
N TRP A 506 -15.93 24.56 23.73
CA TRP A 506 -14.99 25.66 23.90
C TRP A 506 -14.39 25.66 25.32
N GLY A 507 -13.07 25.71 25.44
CA GLY A 507 -12.36 25.73 26.73
C GLY A 507 -11.82 24.39 27.19
N ASP A 508 -12.06 23.28 26.45
CA ASP A 508 -11.55 21.96 26.77
C ASP A 508 -10.16 21.72 26.18
N VAL A 509 -9.16 21.68 27.03
CA VAL A 509 -7.81 21.23 26.65
C VAL A 509 -7.64 19.76 27.06
N ASP A 510 -7.74 18.86 26.08
CA ASP A 510 -7.39 17.45 26.32
C ASP A 510 -5.95 17.22 25.88
N TYR A 511 -5.06 17.11 26.84
CA TYR A 511 -3.65 16.82 26.62
C TYR A 511 -3.42 15.44 25.98
N ASN A 512 -4.39 14.53 26.03
CA ASN A 512 -4.32 13.19 25.48
C ASN A 512 -4.94 13.08 24.06
N ALA A 513 -5.45 14.19 23.51
CA ALA A 513 -5.98 14.15 22.15
C ALA A 513 -4.90 13.77 21.15
N LYS A 514 -5.23 12.86 20.26
CA LYS A 514 -4.36 12.52 19.14
C LYS A 514 -4.07 13.76 18.30
N LYS A 515 -2.84 14.25 18.38
CA LYS A 515 -2.38 15.36 17.52
C LYS A 515 -2.21 14.84 16.09
N PRO A 516 -2.65 15.59 15.08
CA PRO A 516 -2.39 15.22 13.70
C PRO A 516 -0.89 15.18 13.44
N SER A 517 -0.47 14.27 12.60
CA SER A 517 0.90 14.13 12.10
C SER A 517 1.00 14.68 10.66
N PHE A 518 2.19 14.58 10.09
CA PHE A 518 2.39 14.99 8.69
C PHE A 518 1.37 14.30 7.77
N ARG A 519 0.69 15.09 6.96
CA ARG A 519 -0.37 14.65 6.03
C ARG A 519 -1.47 13.77 6.65
N SER A 520 -1.78 13.99 7.92
CA SER A 520 -2.86 13.27 8.59
C SER A 520 -4.20 13.44 7.86
N VAL A 521 -5.01 12.36 7.82
CA VAL A 521 -6.40 12.39 7.32
C VAL A 521 -7.30 13.32 8.14
N GLN A 522 -6.88 13.74 9.32
CA GLN A 522 -7.60 14.71 10.13
C GLN A 522 -7.64 16.09 9.49
N PHE A 523 -6.64 16.48 8.69
CA PHE A 523 -6.67 17.77 7.98
C PHE A 523 -7.64 17.74 6.81
N VAL A 524 -8.49 18.76 6.72
CA VAL A 524 -9.48 18.90 5.64
C VAL A 524 -8.80 18.86 4.26
N ARG A 525 -7.61 19.48 4.13
CA ARG A 525 -6.83 19.54 2.88
C ARG A 525 -6.30 18.21 2.39
N TYR A 526 -5.99 17.26 3.30
CA TYR A 526 -5.45 15.93 2.95
C TYR A 526 -6.50 14.82 2.98
N PHE A 527 -7.68 15.07 3.49
CA PHE A 527 -8.72 14.06 3.70
C PHE A 527 -9.04 13.27 2.43
N GLU A 528 -9.23 13.96 1.31
CA GLU A 528 -9.64 13.29 0.06
C GLU A 528 -8.55 12.40 -0.54
N MET A 529 -7.25 12.65 -0.25
CA MET A 529 -6.14 11.83 -0.72
C MET A 529 -6.25 10.37 -0.29
N TYR A 530 -6.78 10.13 0.91
CA TYR A 530 -6.95 8.80 1.48
C TYR A 530 -8.03 7.95 0.82
N PHE A 531 -8.95 8.57 0.07
CA PHE A 531 -10.09 7.90 -0.55
C PHE A 531 -9.99 7.84 -2.07
N THR A 532 -9.30 8.79 -2.68
CA THR A 532 -9.23 8.94 -4.14
C THR A 532 -7.94 8.41 -4.75
N ASN A 533 -6.96 8.05 -3.93
CA ASN A 533 -5.61 7.64 -4.35
C ASN A 533 -4.93 8.69 -5.27
N ARG A 534 -5.22 9.98 -5.08
CA ARG A 534 -4.68 11.08 -5.89
C ARG A 534 -4.39 12.31 -5.03
N GLY A 535 -3.13 12.75 -5.06
CA GLY A 535 -2.66 13.95 -4.36
C GLY A 535 -2.76 15.22 -5.24
N TYR A 536 -3.96 15.57 -5.71
CA TYR A 536 -4.13 16.77 -6.54
C TYR A 536 -3.78 18.05 -5.77
N GLY A 537 -2.88 18.85 -6.33
CA GLY A 537 -2.52 20.17 -5.80
C GLY A 537 -1.49 20.16 -4.66
N HIS A 538 -1.03 18.99 -4.23
CA HIS A 538 0.01 18.84 -3.20
C HIS A 538 1.38 18.57 -3.81
N ILE A 539 2.43 19.01 -3.10
CA ILE A 539 3.81 18.76 -3.50
C ILE A 539 4.13 17.28 -3.22
N ASN A 540 4.72 16.60 -4.20
CA ASN A 540 5.16 15.22 -4.00
C ASN A 540 6.16 15.11 -2.84
N ALA A 541 6.01 14.08 -1.99
CA ALA A 541 6.86 13.86 -0.83
C ALA A 541 8.35 13.70 -1.20
N GLU A 542 8.66 13.04 -2.30
CA GLU A 542 10.04 12.92 -2.79
C GLU A 542 10.67 14.29 -3.09
N ARG A 543 9.86 15.24 -3.58
CA ARG A 543 10.33 16.61 -3.83
C ARG A 543 10.57 17.39 -2.54
N LEU A 544 9.79 17.14 -1.49
CA LEU A 544 10.02 17.72 -0.17
C LEU A 544 11.26 17.10 0.49
N GLU A 545 11.45 15.79 0.37
CA GLU A 545 12.66 15.12 0.86
C GLU A 545 13.92 15.53 0.10
N ALA A 546 13.83 15.91 -1.17
CA ALA A 546 14.95 16.43 -1.97
C ALA A 546 15.55 17.71 -1.38
N LEU A 547 14.81 18.47 -0.55
CA LEU A 547 15.34 19.63 0.17
C LEU A 547 16.55 19.28 1.05
N TYR A 548 16.63 18.04 1.57
CA TYR A 548 17.79 17.59 2.35
C TYR A 548 19.07 17.42 1.49
N THR A 549 18.96 17.32 0.18
CA THR A 549 20.07 17.13 -0.74
C THR A 549 20.52 18.43 -1.42
N MET A 550 19.75 19.52 -1.30
CA MET A 550 20.08 20.83 -1.86
C MET A 550 21.18 21.48 -1.04
N LYS A 551 22.28 21.83 -1.70
CA LYS A 551 23.48 22.37 -1.03
C LYS A 551 23.48 23.88 -0.97
N GLU A 552 22.97 24.53 -2.01
CA GLU A 552 22.98 25.98 -2.14
C GLU A 552 21.66 26.58 -1.62
N ASP A 553 21.73 27.75 -0.97
CA ASP A 553 20.54 28.42 -0.44
C ASP A 553 19.59 28.86 -1.55
N GLU A 554 20.14 29.29 -2.68
CA GLU A 554 19.36 29.69 -3.85
C GLU A 554 18.49 28.58 -4.40
N GLU A 555 18.94 27.31 -4.34
CA GLU A 555 18.14 26.15 -4.78
C GLU A 555 16.92 25.97 -3.88
N ILE A 556 17.10 26.08 -2.56
CA ILE A 556 16.02 25.97 -1.56
C ILE A 556 15.02 27.12 -1.72
N ILE A 557 15.56 28.34 -1.88
CA ILE A 557 14.79 29.57 -2.07
C ILE A 557 13.96 29.51 -3.35
N ASP A 558 14.56 29.10 -4.45
CA ASP A 558 13.85 28.90 -5.72
C ASP A 558 12.73 27.87 -5.61
N PHE A 559 12.98 26.78 -4.88
CA PHE A 559 11.96 25.78 -4.61
C PHE A 559 10.79 26.38 -3.82
N TYR A 560 11.06 27.10 -2.74
CA TYR A 560 10.03 27.74 -1.92
C TYR A 560 9.23 28.79 -2.70
N ASN A 561 9.88 29.64 -3.47
CA ASN A 561 9.21 30.64 -4.30
C ASN A 561 8.27 30.01 -5.33
N LYS A 562 8.68 28.91 -5.98
CA LYS A 562 7.81 28.13 -6.90
C LYS A 562 6.60 27.58 -6.18
N CYS A 563 6.78 27.04 -4.97
CA CYS A 563 5.68 26.50 -4.17
C CYS A 563 4.70 27.57 -3.69
N ILE A 564 5.22 28.75 -3.31
CA ILE A 564 4.38 29.90 -2.91
C ILE A 564 3.55 30.39 -4.11
N GLN A 565 4.16 30.51 -5.29
CA GLN A 565 3.45 30.87 -6.53
C GLN A 565 2.35 29.86 -6.89
N GLN A 566 2.57 28.58 -6.62
CA GLN A 566 1.61 27.50 -6.84
C GLN A 566 0.56 27.37 -5.71
N LYS A 567 0.59 28.21 -4.68
CA LYS A 567 -0.27 28.18 -3.49
C LYS A 567 -0.17 26.86 -2.69
N SER A 568 1.01 26.22 -2.72
CA SER A 568 1.30 24.96 -2.02
C SER A 568 2.17 25.17 -0.76
N GLN A 569 2.24 26.37 -0.22
CA GLN A 569 3.06 26.70 0.95
C GLN A 569 2.68 25.88 2.21
N SER A 570 1.43 25.49 2.35
CA SER A 570 0.99 24.66 3.47
C SER A 570 1.69 23.29 3.54
N ASP A 571 2.06 22.72 2.38
CA ASP A 571 2.80 21.44 2.35
C ASP A 571 4.22 21.60 2.90
N ILE A 572 4.86 22.75 2.65
CA ILE A 572 6.19 23.06 3.18
C ILE A 572 6.10 23.25 4.69
N VAL A 573 5.14 24.06 5.16
CA VAL A 573 4.93 24.31 6.59
C VAL A 573 4.69 23.00 7.33
N ASP A 574 3.82 22.14 6.81
CA ASP A 574 3.56 20.85 7.41
C ASP A 574 4.79 19.94 7.38
N PHE A 575 5.54 19.93 6.27
CA PHE A 575 6.77 19.15 6.17
C PHE A 575 7.77 19.56 7.25
N LEU A 576 8.00 20.86 7.44
CA LEU A 576 8.94 21.39 8.45
C LEU A 576 8.41 21.16 9.87
N ARG A 577 7.13 21.40 10.12
CA ARG A 577 6.48 21.32 11.44
C ARG A 577 6.44 19.91 12.02
N PHE A 578 6.22 18.89 11.19
CA PHE A 578 6.02 17.52 11.62
C PHE A 578 7.29 16.66 11.63
N GLN A 579 8.47 17.27 11.37
CA GLN A 579 9.74 16.56 11.58
C GLN A 579 10.01 16.38 13.08
N GLU A 580 10.48 15.20 13.44
CA GLU A 580 10.97 14.91 14.80
C GLU A 580 12.39 15.47 14.98
N TRP A 581 12.53 16.81 14.87
CA TRP A 581 13.82 17.48 14.83
C TRP A 581 14.68 17.23 16.07
N GLN A 582 14.09 16.92 17.20
CA GLN A 582 14.83 16.63 18.46
C GLN A 582 15.62 15.32 18.37
N TYR A 583 15.14 14.36 17.55
CA TYR A 583 15.76 13.07 17.25
C TYR A 583 15.70 12.80 15.76
N ILE A 584 16.30 13.71 14.97
CA ILE A 584 16.20 13.59 13.52
C ILE A 584 16.89 12.32 13.02
N THR A 585 16.23 11.61 12.12
CA THR A 585 16.83 10.43 11.47
C THR A 585 17.69 10.88 10.30
N PRO A 586 18.85 10.26 10.07
CA PRO A 586 19.68 10.53 8.91
C PRO A 586 18.91 10.39 7.61
N LYS A 587 19.10 11.33 6.69
CA LYS A 587 18.43 11.33 5.38
C LYS A 587 19.42 11.05 4.26
N GLY A 588 19.13 10.04 3.44
CA GLY A 588 19.98 9.65 2.32
C GLY A 588 21.41 9.27 2.79
N THR A 589 22.40 10.03 2.31
CA THR A 589 23.82 9.87 2.68
C THR A 589 24.28 10.79 3.80
N LEU A 590 23.39 11.67 4.31
CA LEU A 590 23.72 12.63 5.35
C LEU A 590 23.85 11.95 6.70
N THR A 591 24.78 12.46 7.53
CA THR A 591 24.83 12.08 8.94
C THR A 591 23.62 12.67 9.68
N ARG A 592 23.40 12.25 10.93
CA ARG A 592 22.36 12.84 11.78
C ARG A 592 22.57 14.33 12.02
N GLU A 593 23.79 14.70 12.26
CA GLU A 593 24.19 16.11 12.45
C GLU A 593 23.94 16.94 11.20
N ASP A 594 24.37 16.46 10.02
CA ASP A 594 24.17 17.19 8.75
C ASP A 594 22.71 17.30 8.39
N THR A 595 21.91 16.23 8.67
CA THR A 595 20.46 16.26 8.47
C THR A 595 19.81 17.33 9.35
N PHE A 596 20.24 17.42 10.63
CA PHE A 596 19.73 18.43 11.55
C PHE A 596 20.13 19.85 11.12
N LYS A 597 21.39 20.06 10.73
CA LYS A 597 21.85 21.34 10.15
C LYS A 597 21.00 21.76 8.96
N GLN A 598 20.80 20.86 8.01
CA GLN A 598 19.97 21.14 6.85
C GLN A 598 18.52 21.47 7.22
N TYR A 599 17.97 20.78 8.20
CA TYR A 599 16.63 21.06 8.71
C TYR A 599 16.52 22.47 9.30
N VAL A 600 17.45 22.87 10.17
CA VAL A 600 17.51 24.22 10.74
C VAL A 600 17.61 25.27 9.63
N ARG A 601 18.50 25.05 8.66
CA ARG A 601 18.68 25.92 7.48
C ARG A 601 17.36 26.10 6.71
N MET A 602 16.64 25.00 6.42
CA MET A 602 15.35 25.04 5.73
C MET A 602 14.31 25.87 6.47
N VAL A 603 14.24 25.74 7.81
CA VAL A 603 13.27 26.48 8.63
C VAL A 603 13.54 27.98 8.58
N PHE A 604 14.78 28.40 8.72
CA PHE A 604 15.13 29.83 8.72
C PHE A 604 15.01 30.45 7.34
N LEU A 605 15.41 29.75 6.26
CA LEU A 605 15.25 30.24 4.89
C LEU A 605 13.76 30.36 4.48
N TYR A 606 12.91 29.42 4.90
CA TYR A 606 11.47 29.54 4.64
C TYR A 606 10.87 30.77 5.30
N SER A 607 11.23 31.04 6.55
CA SER A 607 10.78 32.24 7.28
C SER A 607 11.27 33.55 6.63
N ALA A 608 12.46 33.56 6.05
CA ALA A 608 12.98 34.72 5.35
C ALA A 608 12.16 35.12 4.11
N ILE A 609 11.64 34.11 3.39
CA ILE A 609 10.95 34.32 2.10
C ILE A 609 9.43 34.47 2.27
N SER A 610 8.84 33.81 3.25
CA SER A 610 7.39 33.66 3.34
C SER A 610 6.65 34.95 3.69
N ASN A 611 7.31 36.07 3.95
CA ASN A 611 6.71 37.39 4.31
C ASN A 611 5.46 37.32 5.22
N ASN A 612 5.05 36.16 5.63
CA ASN A 612 3.89 35.87 6.42
C ASN A 612 4.31 35.42 7.83
N ASN A 613 3.64 35.99 8.81
CA ASN A 613 3.67 35.56 10.20
C ASN A 613 3.05 34.16 10.31
N ASP A 614 3.73 33.14 9.82
CA ASP A 614 3.27 31.77 10.07
C ASP A 614 3.60 31.41 11.52
N ALA A 615 2.57 31.41 12.37
CA ALA A 615 2.71 31.19 13.80
C ALA A 615 3.38 29.83 14.14
N TYR A 616 3.26 28.84 13.24
CA TYR A 616 3.89 27.55 13.45
C TYR A 616 5.39 27.58 13.20
N ILE A 617 5.81 28.23 12.11
CA ILE A 617 7.23 28.40 11.80
C ILE A 617 7.91 29.28 12.86
N ASP A 618 7.26 30.36 13.28
CA ASP A 618 7.74 31.19 14.40
C ASP A 618 7.91 30.40 15.70
N SER A 619 6.91 29.61 16.06
CA SER A 619 7.00 28.73 17.24
C SER A 619 8.12 27.73 17.10
N LEU A 620 8.33 27.17 15.91
CA LEU A 620 9.41 26.21 15.64
C LEU A 620 10.78 26.86 15.76
N GLN A 621 10.97 28.08 15.20
CA GLN A 621 12.21 28.82 15.33
C GLN A 621 12.51 29.16 16.80
N MET A 622 11.50 29.61 17.57
CA MET A 622 11.66 29.81 19.02
C MET A 622 12.08 28.53 19.73
N GLN A 623 11.52 27.38 19.37
CA GLN A 623 11.93 26.10 19.96
C GLN A 623 13.36 25.71 19.60
N LEU A 624 13.81 26.01 18.37
CA LEU A 624 15.19 25.76 17.92
C LEU A 624 16.21 26.68 18.61
N LEU A 625 15.80 27.85 19.09
CA LEU A 625 16.64 28.77 19.84
C LEU A 625 16.57 28.56 21.37
N TYR A 626 15.58 27.81 21.87
CA TYR A 626 15.35 27.60 23.30
C TYR A 626 16.24 26.50 23.88
N GLU A 627 17.28 26.85 24.63
CA GLU A 627 18.29 25.94 25.16
C GLU A 627 17.75 24.74 25.97
N PRO A 628 16.74 24.91 26.86
CA PRO A 628 16.21 23.79 27.63
C PRO A 628 15.64 22.64 26.79
N ASN A 629 15.18 22.90 25.56
CA ASN A 629 14.69 21.84 24.66
C ASN A 629 15.78 20.83 24.27
N PHE A 630 17.04 21.19 24.44
CA PHE A 630 18.20 20.37 24.08
C PHE A 630 18.87 19.71 25.28
N LYS A 631 18.65 20.22 26.51
CA LYS A 631 19.30 19.72 27.74
C LYS A 631 19.08 18.23 28.01
N GLU A 632 17.87 17.72 27.71
CA GLU A 632 17.52 16.33 27.92
C GLU A 632 17.85 15.43 26.72
N LYS A 633 17.89 15.99 25.50
CA LYS A 633 17.89 15.25 24.24
C LYS A 633 19.12 15.50 23.37
N GLY A 634 19.98 16.46 23.76
CA GLY A 634 21.18 16.85 23.03
C GLY A 634 20.87 17.54 21.69
N TYR A 635 21.91 17.90 20.97
CA TYR A 635 21.85 18.66 19.71
C TYR A 635 22.03 17.74 18.48
N ASN A 636 21.44 16.56 18.46
CA ASN A 636 21.58 15.60 17.36
C ASN A 636 23.04 15.20 17.03
N GLY A 637 23.92 15.17 18.05
CA GLY A 637 25.35 14.87 17.90
C GLY A 637 26.24 16.08 17.90
N MET A 638 25.68 17.30 17.84
CA MET A 638 26.45 18.56 17.91
C MET A 638 26.72 18.96 19.36
N GLU A 639 27.86 19.61 19.62
CA GLU A 639 28.11 20.32 20.84
C GLU A 639 27.40 21.69 20.84
N VAL A 640 27.09 22.23 22.03
CA VAL A 640 26.35 23.51 22.20
C VAL A 640 27.02 24.64 21.43
N GLN A 641 28.33 24.78 21.55
CA GLN A 641 29.06 25.85 20.88
C GLN A 641 29.03 25.69 19.35
N ALA A 642 29.19 24.48 18.84
CA ALA A 642 29.10 24.21 17.40
C ALA A 642 27.70 24.51 16.85
N TYR A 643 26.64 24.22 17.62
CA TYR A 643 25.28 24.57 17.23
C TYR A 643 25.02 26.08 17.29
N HIS A 644 25.53 26.76 18.32
CA HIS A 644 25.47 28.21 18.43
C HIS A 644 26.12 28.88 17.20
N ASP A 645 27.35 28.48 16.87
CA ASP A 645 28.10 29.05 15.74
C ASP A 645 27.35 28.78 14.41
N TYR A 646 26.79 27.58 14.25
CA TYR A 646 25.97 27.22 13.10
C TYR A 646 24.70 28.09 12.97
N LEU A 647 24.01 28.39 14.09
CA LEU A 647 22.86 29.30 14.10
C LEU A 647 23.23 30.72 13.66
N ILE A 648 24.37 31.23 14.15
CA ILE A 648 24.85 32.54 13.71
C ILE A 648 25.12 32.53 12.22
N GLU A 649 25.82 31.53 11.70
CA GLU A 649 26.03 31.35 10.27
C GLU A 649 24.74 31.26 9.47
N THR A 650 23.77 30.48 9.93
CA THR A 650 22.50 30.26 9.23
C THR A 650 21.61 31.51 9.19
N ILE A 651 21.62 32.32 10.26
CA ILE A 651 20.74 33.48 10.40
C ILE A 651 21.37 34.77 9.81
N TYR A 652 22.67 34.95 9.91
CA TYR A 652 23.33 36.25 9.67
C TYR A 652 24.39 36.28 8.55
N VAL A 653 24.82 35.13 8.00
CA VAL A 653 25.93 35.06 7.01
C VAL A 653 25.49 35.40 5.59
N HIS A 654 24.26 35.76 5.37
CA HIS A 654 23.85 36.13 4.03
C HIS A 654 24.26 37.56 3.71
N ASP A 655 25.02 37.75 2.62
CA ASP A 655 25.34 39.05 2.04
C ASP A 655 24.10 39.83 1.60
N ASN A 656 22.92 39.22 1.66
CA ASN A 656 21.64 39.80 1.30
C ASN A 656 20.65 39.72 2.47
N ALA A 657 20.21 40.90 2.95
CA ALA A 657 19.20 40.98 4.03
C ALA A 657 17.85 40.29 3.65
N ASP A 658 17.60 40.06 2.36
CA ASP A 658 16.39 39.35 1.90
C ASP A 658 16.34 37.90 2.37
N TYR A 659 17.48 37.32 2.80
CA TYR A 659 17.58 35.97 3.30
C TYR A 659 17.58 35.89 4.83
N ILE A 660 17.50 37.01 5.50
CA ILE A 660 17.36 37.07 6.95
C ILE A 660 15.86 37.01 7.30
N PRO A 661 15.42 36.20 8.25
CA PRO A 661 14.05 36.12 8.68
C PRO A 661 13.65 37.34 9.52
N LEU A 662 13.58 38.53 8.90
CA LEU A 662 13.44 39.83 9.55
C LEU A 662 12.25 39.90 10.50
N ALA A 663 11.10 39.39 10.09
CA ALA A 663 9.88 39.41 10.92
C ALA A 663 10.06 38.57 12.19
N PHE A 664 10.66 37.39 12.08
CA PHE A 664 10.96 36.54 13.23
C PHE A 664 12.04 37.19 14.12
N MET A 665 13.15 37.63 13.52
CA MET A 665 14.25 38.28 14.27
C MET A 665 13.81 39.53 15.01
N THR A 666 12.91 40.34 14.45
CA THR A 666 12.28 41.46 15.15
C THR A 666 11.53 41.01 16.40
N ARG A 667 10.74 39.92 16.30
CA ARG A 667 10.03 39.37 17.47
C ARG A 667 10.99 38.74 18.50
N PHE A 668 11.99 38.00 18.01
CA PHE A 668 13.00 37.41 18.88
C PHE A 668 13.79 38.47 19.64
N THR A 669 14.23 39.54 18.96
CA THR A 669 14.90 40.68 19.57
C THR A 669 14.00 41.33 20.64
N ARG A 670 12.72 41.54 20.37
CA ARG A 670 11.78 42.02 21.39
C ARG A 670 11.67 41.07 22.59
N THR A 671 11.77 39.76 22.40
CA THR A 671 11.70 38.78 23.50
C THR A 671 12.94 38.82 24.39
N ILE A 672 14.12 38.98 23.83
CA ILE A 672 15.38 39.00 24.59
C ILE A 672 15.66 40.36 25.24
N VAL A 673 15.20 41.48 24.64
CA VAL A 673 15.38 42.86 25.19
C VAL A 673 14.25 43.28 26.14
N SER A 674 13.13 42.57 26.15
CA SER A 674 11.98 42.92 26.96
C SER A 674 12.20 42.49 28.41
N PRO A 675 12.33 43.39 29.38
CA PRO A 675 12.22 43.01 30.79
C PRO A 675 10.74 42.71 31.04
N THR A 676 10.40 41.49 31.29
CA THR A 676 9.16 41.16 31.98
C THR A 676 9.37 41.46 33.46
N ASP A 677 8.69 42.45 34.00
CA ASP A 677 8.69 42.85 35.43
C ASP A 677 10.02 43.29 36.06
N GLY A 678 10.89 43.94 35.28
CA GLY A 678 12.17 44.47 35.80
C GLY A 678 13.23 43.39 36.15
N SER A 679 12.92 42.12 35.86
CA SER A 679 13.91 41.04 35.93
C SER A 679 14.43 40.78 34.50
N VAL A 680 15.74 40.85 34.33
CA VAL A 680 16.42 40.31 33.13
C VAL A 680 15.99 38.88 33.01
N LYS A 681 15.27 38.53 31.92
CA LYS A 681 14.97 37.12 31.61
C LYS A 681 16.31 36.39 31.57
N ASP A 682 16.41 35.36 32.36
CA ASP A 682 17.56 34.48 32.52
C ASP A 682 18.37 34.32 31.22
N GLU A 683 19.60 34.84 31.21
CA GLU A 683 20.50 34.75 30.07
C GLU A 683 20.77 33.29 29.60
N GLY A 684 20.37 32.32 30.38
CA GLY A 684 20.45 30.89 30.11
C GLY A 684 19.28 30.29 29.34
N THR A 685 18.25 31.07 28.95
CA THR A 685 17.03 30.51 28.33
C THR A 685 17.21 30.28 26.82
N PHE A 686 18.03 31.05 26.15
CA PHE A 686 18.24 30.96 24.72
C PHE A 686 19.71 30.69 24.38
N ILE A 687 19.95 29.95 23.28
CA ILE A 687 21.28 29.64 22.78
C ILE A 687 21.98 30.93 22.33
N LEU A 688 21.28 31.79 21.59
CA LEU A 688 21.80 33.10 21.18
C LEU A 688 21.63 34.11 22.31
N LYS A 689 22.68 34.82 22.68
CA LYS A 689 22.70 35.78 23.77
C LYS A 689 22.30 37.19 23.30
N GLY A 690 21.62 37.94 24.18
CA GLY A 690 21.05 39.25 23.84
C GLY A 690 22.07 40.23 23.27
N ASP A 691 23.22 40.39 23.91
CA ASP A 691 24.27 41.35 23.45
C ASP A 691 24.87 40.97 22.10
N GLU A 692 25.03 39.69 21.85
CA GLU A 692 25.52 39.18 20.57
C GLU A 692 24.51 39.43 19.44
N VAL A 693 23.20 39.11 19.71
CA VAL A 693 22.13 39.37 18.75
C VAL A 693 22.02 40.86 18.40
N LYS A 694 22.09 41.76 19.41
CA LYS A 694 22.09 43.20 19.19
C LYS A 694 23.25 43.63 18.30
N LYS A 695 24.45 43.12 18.58
CA LYS A 695 25.64 43.44 17.77
C LYS A 695 25.47 42.95 16.33
N LYS A 696 25.02 41.70 16.14
CA LYS A 696 24.80 41.13 14.82
C LYS A 696 23.71 41.87 14.04
N ASN A 697 22.60 42.18 14.69
CA ASN A 697 21.52 42.98 14.10
C ASN A 697 22.04 44.37 13.61
N PHE A 698 22.91 45.01 14.38
CA PHE A 698 23.49 46.28 13.99
C PHE A 698 24.49 46.12 12.83
N GLU A 699 25.32 45.10 12.82
CA GLU A 699 26.23 44.77 11.70
C GLU A 699 25.42 44.62 10.40
N VAL A 700 24.33 43.81 10.42
CA VAL A 700 23.42 43.62 9.28
C VAL A 700 22.80 44.94 8.82
N PHE A 701 22.31 45.77 9.75
CA PHE A 701 21.76 47.07 9.40
C PHE A 701 22.80 47.99 8.76
N GLN A 702 23.99 48.02 9.31
CA GLN A 702 25.09 48.82 8.81
C GLN A 702 25.53 48.39 7.39
N GLU A 703 25.62 47.11 7.12
CA GLU A 703 25.92 46.60 5.79
C GLU A 703 24.79 46.90 4.82
N TYR A 704 23.54 46.66 5.23
CA TYR A 704 22.37 46.86 4.38
C TYR A 704 22.22 48.34 3.97
N ILE A 705 22.28 49.28 4.93
CA ILE A 705 22.13 50.73 4.65
C ILE A 705 23.26 51.28 3.76
N ASN A 706 24.49 50.76 3.91
CA ASN A 706 25.61 51.18 3.08
C ASN A 706 25.50 50.76 1.61
N ARG A 707 24.69 49.74 1.31
CA ARG A 707 24.42 49.27 -0.07
C ARG A 707 23.26 50.01 -0.74
N GLN A 708 22.46 50.74 0.04
CA GLN A 708 21.27 51.43 -0.48
C GLN A 708 21.63 52.84 -1.00
N GLU A 709 21.09 53.15 -2.18
CA GLU A 709 21.19 54.51 -2.75
C GLU A 709 19.99 55.37 -2.37
N LYS A 710 18.84 54.75 -2.14
CA LYS A 710 17.56 55.36 -1.76
C LYS A 710 16.82 54.52 -0.71
N TYR A 711 15.93 55.17 -0.03
CA TYR A 711 15.07 54.52 0.96
C TYR A 711 14.17 53.44 0.32
N THR A 712 14.02 52.31 1.03
CA THR A 712 13.10 51.22 0.71
C THR A 712 12.33 50.82 1.98
N SER A 713 11.12 50.28 1.84
CA SER A 713 10.37 49.77 2.98
C SER A 713 11.14 48.68 3.73
N GLN A 714 11.94 47.90 3.03
CA GLN A 714 12.82 46.85 3.59
C GLN A 714 13.82 47.44 4.60
N LEU A 715 14.37 48.61 4.32
CA LEU A 715 15.30 49.32 5.21
C LEU A 715 14.70 49.57 6.59
N THR A 716 13.41 49.91 6.68
CA THR A 716 12.73 50.07 7.97
C THR A 716 12.61 48.74 8.76
N PHE A 717 12.42 47.60 8.09
CA PHE A 717 12.41 46.34 8.77
C PHE A 717 13.78 45.95 9.31
N VAL A 718 14.83 46.17 8.53
CA VAL A 718 16.23 45.92 8.96
C VAL A 718 16.61 46.86 10.10
N TYR A 719 16.26 48.16 10.01
CA TYR A 719 16.48 49.14 11.08
C TYR A 719 15.82 48.73 12.41
N ARG A 720 14.60 48.18 12.36
CA ARG A 720 13.88 47.70 13.55
C ARG A 720 14.58 46.54 14.28
N LEU A 721 15.51 45.85 13.67
CA LEU A 721 16.32 44.82 14.35
C LEU A 721 17.24 45.45 15.42
N CYS A 722 17.61 46.73 15.27
CA CYS A 722 18.51 47.48 16.18
C CYS A 722 17.86 47.90 17.49
N MET A 723 16.82 47.21 17.97
CA MET A 723 16.23 47.44 19.31
C MET A 723 17.26 47.16 20.39
N ASP A 724 17.43 48.13 21.31
CA ASP A 724 18.41 48.03 22.38
C ASP A 724 17.76 47.71 23.75
N HIS A 725 16.71 48.44 24.11
CA HIS A 725 15.96 48.22 25.39
C HIS A 725 14.52 48.70 25.30
N ILE A 726 13.77 48.51 26.40
CA ILE A 726 12.41 49.05 26.56
C ILE A 726 12.43 50.16 27.62
N GLU A 727 11.85 51.29 27.28
CA GLU A 727 11.63 52.37 28.19
C GLU A 727 10.17 52.84 28.09
N ASN A 728 9.49 52.95 29.22
CA ASN A 728 8.05 53.37 29.29
C ASN A 728 7.14 52.61 28.29
N ASP A 729 7.27 51.31 28.26
CA ASP A 729 6.53 50.38 27.32
C ASP A 729 6.84 50.58 25.83
N ARG A 730 7.92 51.33 25.51
CA ARG A 730 8.36 51.55 24.12
C ARG A 730 9.72 50.90 23.86
N TYR A 731 9.83 50.32 22.68
CA TYR A 731 11.11 49.80 22.21
C TYR A 731 12.01 50.99 21.80
N ILE A 732 13.20 51.02 22.33
CA ILE A 732 14.23 52.02 22.00
C ILE A 732 15.24 51.38 21.06
N ILE A 733 15.46 52.04 19.92
CA ILE A 733 16.47 51.65 18.94
C ILE A 733 17.81 52.25 19.39
N SER A 734 18.91 51.55 19.11
CA SER A 734 20.25 52.02 19.49
C SER A 734 20.58 53.38 18.89
N ASP A 735 21.29 54.26 19.65
CA ASP A 735 21.63 55.60 19.22
C ASP A 735 22.48 55.59 17.93
N GLU A 736 23.36 54.60 17.80
CA GLU A 736 24.20 54.44 16.62
C GLU A 736 23.34 54.14 15.37
N ALA A 737 22.32 53.29 15.46
CA ALA A 737 21.41 52.99 14.36
C ALA A 737 20.54 54.22 14.03
N ASN A 738 20.06 54.97 15.02
CA ASN A 738 19.33 56.23 14.82
C ASN A 738 20.15 57.25 14.06
N GLU A 739 21.41 57.41 14.45
CA GLU A 739 22.32 58.36 13.78
C GLU A 739 22.61 57.93 12.35
N LEU A 740 22.86 56.65 12.13
CA LEU A 740 23.15 56.15 10.80
C LEU A 740 21.93 56.28 9.86
N MET A 741 20.75 55.94 10.33
CA MET A 741 19.50 56.15 9.58
C MET A 741 19.24 57.61 9.24
N ARG A 742 19.43 58.51 10.21
CA ARG A 742 19.27 59.95 10.00
C ARG A 742 20.23 60.47 8.94
N LYS A 743 21.51 60.08 8.98
CA LYS A 743 22.50 60.45 7.98
C LYS A 743 22.13 59.96 6.59
N PHE A 744 21.61 58.73 6.49
CA PHE A 744 21.16 58.18 5.23
C PHE A 744 19.96 58.98 4.66
N LEU A 745 18.91 59.18 5.44
CA LEU A 745 17.69 59.88 5.04
C LEU A 745 17.96 61.33 4.59
N LYS A 746 18.91 61.99 5.24
CA LYS A 746 19.34 63.35 4.82
C LYS A 746 20.08 63.36 3.48
N LYS A 747 20.66 62.26 3.03
CA LYS A 747 21.31 62.11 1.74
C LYS A 747 20.40 61.63 0.62
N ASP A 748 19.31 60.98 1.02
CA ASP A 748 18.35 60.38 0.08
C ASP A 748 17.46 61.46 -0.54
N THR A 749 17.69 61.73 -1.83
CA THR A 749 16.91 62.69 -2.61
C THR A 749 15.62 62.16 -3.18
N SER A 750 15.32 60.88 -2.97
CA SER A 750 14.13 60.24 -3.50
C SER A 750 12.83 60.60 -2.73
N ASN A 751 12.96 61.04 -1.50
CA ASN A 751 11.89 61.38 -0.58
C ASN A 751 10.91 60.20 -0.31
N GLU A 752 11.28 58.98 -0.70
CA GLU A 752 10.42 57.78 -0.54
C GLU A 752 10.09 57.48 0.92
N TYR A 753 10.92 57.90 1.88
CA TYR A 753 10.62 57.75 3.31
C TYR A 753 9.41 58.58 3.73
N LEU A 754 9.29 59.79 3.23
CA LEU A 754 8.19 60.72 3.52
C LEU A 754 6.95 60.43 2.68
N ASN A 755 7.08 59.72 1.58
CA ASN A 755 5.97 59.39 0.70
C ASN A 755 4.95 58.49 1.41
N GLY A 756 3.71 58.99 1.55
CA GLY A 756 2.66 58.28 2.31
C GLY A 756 3.01 58.04 3.77
N PHE A 757 3.74 58.96 4.40
CA PHE A 757 4.17 58.88 5.81
C PHE A 757 3.02 58.83 6.81
N LEU A 758 1.90 59.46 6.48
CA LEU A 758 0.65 59.37 7.22
C LEU A 758 -0.24 58.32 6.57
N ILE A 759 -0.66 57.30 7.37
CA ILE A 759 -1.55 56.24 6.95
C ILE A 759 -2.91 56.49 7.50
N PHE A 760 -3.93 56.56 6.63
CA PHE A 760 -5.32 56.76 6.98
C PHE A 760 -6.03 55.42 7.00
N ASN A 761 -6.37 54.93 8.18
CA ASN A 761 -7.02 53.62 8.40
C ASN A 761 -8.51 53.80 8.62
N ASP A 762 -9.34 53.17 7.82
CA ASP A 762 -10.78 53.02 8.05
C ASP A 762 -10.98 52.02 9.18
N GLU A 763 -11.15 52.46 10.43
CA GLU A 763 -11.32 51.62 11.61
C GLU A 763 -12.66 50.88 11.61
N ASN A 764 -13.70 51.60 11.16
CA ASN A 764 -15.04 51.06 10.97
C ASN A 764 -15.82 51.96 9.98
N VAL A 765 -17.09 51.62 9.71
CA VAL A 765 -17.94 52.36 8.75
C VAL A 765 -18.02 53.89 9.00
N ASN A 766 -17.70 54.36 10.22
CA ASN A 766 -17.93 55.72 10.65
C ASN A 766 -16.67 56.44 11.19
N SER A 767 -15.48 55.82 11.20
CA SER A 767 -14.31 56.47 11.76
C SER A 767 -13.03 56.17 10.98
N ILE A 768 -12.17 57.16 10.88
CA ILE A 768 -10.84 57.07 10.27
C ILE A 768 -9.79 57.43 11.34
N SER A 769 -8.77 56.57 11.48
CA SER A 769 -7.60 56.89 12.31
C SER A 769 -6.40 57.22 11.45
N ILE A 770 -5.47 58.02 11.99
CA ILE A 770 -4.20 58.33 11.34
C ILE A 770 -3.05 57.66 12.12
N ALA A 771 -2.22 56.95 11.44
CA ALA A 771 -1.00 56.35 11.96
C ALA A 771 0.22 56.84 11.22
N PHE A 772 1.37 56.83 11.88
CA PHE A 772 2.65 57.05 11.21
C PHE A 772 3.11 55.76 10.54
N LYS A 773 3.59 55.86 9.32
CA LYS A 773 4.23 54.78 8.58
C LYS A 773 5.41 54.18 9.36
N ASP A 774 6.21 55.01 9.99
CA ASP A 774 7.29 54.62 10.88
C ASP A 774 7.07 55.21 12.30
N PRO A 775 6.76 54.42 13.33
CA PRO A 775 6.60 54.89 14.68
C PRO A 775 7.92 55.33 15.35
N PHE A 776 9.06 54.91 14.80
CA PHE A 776 10.39 55.25 15.35
C PHE A 776 10.97 56.56 14.86
N PHE A 777 10.27 57.34 14.00
CA PHE A 777 10.78 58.62 13.47
C PHE A 777 11.24 59.60 14.54
N LYS A 778 10.64 59.57 15.75
CA LYS A 778 11.00 60.41 16.91
C LYS A 778 12.38 60.09 17.49
N GLN A 779 12.80 58.82 17.34
CA GLN A 779 14.13 58.39 17.77
C GLN A 779 15.18 58.77 16.71
N ILE A 780 14.82 58.63 15.41
CA ILE A 780 15.64 59.05 14.32
C ILE A 780 15.86 60.59 14.34
N PHE A 781 14.77 61.35 14.62
CA PHE A 781 14.75 62.80 14.64
C PHE A 781 14.25 63.31 16.03
N PRO A 782 15.11 63.24 17.08
CA PRO A 782 14.68 63.63 18.41
C PRO A 782 14.38 65.13 18.49
N VAL A 783 13.53 65.54 19.48
CA VAL A 783 13.26 66.93 19.75
C VAL A 783 14.45 67.57 20.43
N GLN A 784 14.93 68.70 19.87
CA GLN A 784 16.02 69.48 20.42
C GLN A 784 15.53 70.94 20.60
N GLY A 785 15.40 71.39 21.82
CA GLY A 785 14.84 72.76 22.09
C GLY A 785 13.38 72.86 21.68
N ASP A 786 13.06 73.95 21.02
CA ASP A 786 11.71 74.26 20.52
C ASP A 786 11.40 73.66 19.14
N VAL A 787 12.41 73.13 18.44
CA VAL A 787 12.32 72.61 17.06
C VAL A 787 12.45 71.08 17.03
N ASP A 788 11.45 70.46 16.44
CA ASP A 788 11.45 69.01 16.17
C ASP A 788 12.29 68.76 14.89
N LEU A 789 13.38 68.04 15.02
CA LEU A 789 14.27 67.77 13.91
C LEU A 789 13.59 67.05 12.73
N PHE A 790 12.50 66.32 13.00
CA PHE A 790 11.71 65.69 11.94
C PHE A 790 10.89 66.72 11.15
N GLU A 791 10.32 67.72 11.81
CA GLU A 791 9.65 68.84 11.12
C GLU A 791 10.59 69.64 10.24
N GLU A 792 11.81 69.90 10.72
CA GLU A 792 12.87 70.52 9.97
C GLU A 792 13.27 69.69 8.75
N PHE A 793 13.45 68.39 8.95
CA PHE A 793 13.75 67.45 7.86
C PHE A 793 12.64 67.41 6.79
N VAL A 794 11.36 67.40 7.17
CA VAL A 794 10.23 67.48 6.24
C VAL A 794 10.22 68.76 5.43
N LYS A 795 10.54 69.90 6.09
CA LYS A 795 10.62 71.20 5.42
C LYS A 795 11.78 71.28 4.43
N GLU A 796 12.91 70.64 4.74
CA GLU A 796 14.09 70.64 3.88
C GLU A 796 13.96 69.68 2.69
N SER A 797 13.28 68.54 2.92
CA SER A 797 13.20 67.45 1.92
C SER A 797 12.06 67.63 0.91
N LEU A 798 10.94 68.25 1.29
CA LEU A 798 9.78 68.41 0.43
C LEU A 798 9.56 69.86 0.07
N PRO A 799 9.22 70.23 -1.21
CA PRO A 799 9.03 71.62 -1.65
C PRO A 799 7.77 72.28 -1.03
N GLU A 800 7.70 73.61 -1.01
CA GLU A 800 6.59 74.41 -0.39
C GLU A 800 5.23 74.21 -1.09
N GLY A 801 4.99 73.55 -2.01
CA GLY A 801 3.70 73.27 -2.67
C GLY A 801 3.34 71.83 -2.67
N ASP A 802 4.06 71.00 -1.94
CA ASP A 802 3.83 69.57 -1.87
C ASP A 802 2.71 69.19 -0.88
N ASP A 803 1.70 68.50 -1.35
CA ASP A 803 0.52 68.12 -0.53
C ASP A 803 0.91 67.24 0.66
N ASN A 804 1.86 66.35 0.49
CA ASN A 804 2.34 65.45 1.54
C ASN A 804 3.10 66.22 2.63
N ARG A 805 3.91 67.23 2.25
CA ARG A 805 4.49 68.15 3.22
C ARG A 805 3.41 68.89 4.06
N ALA A 806 2.37 69.41 3.41
CA ALA A 806 1.32 70.14 4.06
C ALA A 806 0.57 69.23 5.05
N GLU A 807 0.24 68.03 4.65
CA GLU A 807 -0.43 67.01 5.48
C GLU A 807 0.38 66.62 6.73
N ILE A 808 1.69 66.29 6.54
CA ILE A 808 2.60 65.91 7.64
C ILE A 808 2.74 67.10 8.62
N LEU A 809 2.97 68.30 8.17
CA LEU A 809 3.14 69.44 9.04
C LEU A 809 1.84 69.82 9.77
N ALA A 810 0.69 69.77 9.12
CA ALA A 810 -0.63 69.97 9.75
C ALA A 810 -0.90 68.91 10.83
N TYR A 811 -0.60 67.66 10.56
CA TYR A 811 -0.78 66.58 11.54
C TYR A 811 0.16 66.74 12.74
N LEU A 812 1.44 67.03 12.55
CA LEU A 812 2.42 67.28 13.62
C LEU A 812 1.99 68.43 14.53
N LYS A 813 1.46 69.53 13.96
CA LYS A 813 0.92 70.63 14.75
C LYS A 813 -0.25 70.26 15.65
N ARG A 814 -1.16 69.39 15.17
CA ARG A 814 -2.29 68.87 15.95
C ARG A 814 -1.81 67.88 17.01
N TYR A 815 -0.96 66.94 16.65
CA TYR A 815 -0.38 65.97 17.52
C TYR A 815 0.35 66.56 18.72
N ARG A 816 1.14 67.64 18.51
CA ARG A 816 1.77 68.37 19.61
C ARG A 816 0.79 69.03 20.56
N LYS A 817 -0.35 69.52 20.07
CA LYS A 817 -1.38 70.14 20.92
C LYS A 817 -2.10 69.12 21.80
N ALA A 818 -2.24 67.92 21.32
CA ALA A 818 -2.94 66.85 22.03
C ALA A 818 -2.19 66.39 23.28
N GLY A 819 -0.84 66.51 23.29
CA GLY A 819 -0.02 66.11 24.44
C GLY A 819 -0.04 64.60 24.77
N SER A 820 -0.61 63.81 23.87
CA SER A 820 -0.82 62.36 24.04
C SER A 820 -0.21 61.57 22.90
N ASP A 821 0.22 60.36 23.21
CA ASP A 821 0.72 59.42 22.22
C ASP A 821 -0.39 58.61 21.54
N HIS A 822 -1.65 58.98 21.69
CA HIS A 822 -2.79 58.27 21.13
C HIS A 822 -3.08 58.68 19.67
N SER A 823 -3.51 57.69 18.88
CA SER A 823 -4.01 57.94 17.53
C SER A 823 -5.21 58.85 17.57
N GLY A 824 -5.24 59.92 16.77
CA GLY A 824 -6.43 60.76 16.63
C GLY A 824 -7.45 60.03 15.74
N PHE A 825 -8.74 60.21 16.10
CA PHE A 825 -9.87 59.66 15.35
C PHE A 825 -10.67 60.80 14.70
N TYR A 826 -11.05 60.58 13.44
CA TYR A 826 -12.01 61.41 12.73
C TYR A 826 -13.29 60.66 12.51
N TYR A 827 -14.44 61.20 12.96
CA TYR A 827 -15.74 60.59 12.80
C TYR A 827 -16.45 61.07 11.53
N LEU A 828 -16.75 60.11 10.62
CA LEU A 828 -17.44 60.38 9.35
C LEU A 828 -18.88 60.82 9.61
N LYS A 829 -19.30 61.97 9.03
CA LYS A 829 -20.70 62.39 9.06
C LYS A 829 -21.52 61.60 8.03
N THR A 830 -22.56 60.93 8.46
CA THR A 830 -23.48 60.18 7.59
C THR A 830 -24.01 61.04 6.45
N ASN A 831 -23.96 60.55 5.21
CA ASN A 831 -24.46 61.19 4.00
C ASN A 831 -23.60 62.33 3.40
N LYS A 832 -22.34 62.40 3.71
CA LYS A 832 -21.36 63.29 2.98
C LYS A 832 -20.35 62.47 2.22
N PRO A 833 -19.83 62.99 1.08
CA PRO A 833 -18.70 62.38 0.39
C PRO A 833 -17.47 62.25 1.34
N LYS A 834 -16.57 61.23 1.07
CA LYS A 834 -15.38 61.01 1.89
C LYS A 834 -14.55 62.32 1.90
N PRO A 835 -14.21 62.84 3.08
CA PRO A 835 -13.50 64.13 3.19
C PRO A 835 -12.07 64.00 2.66
N SER A 836 -11.45 65.15 2.30
CA SER A 836 -10.02 65.17 1.92
C SER A 836 -9.14 64.84 3.14
N HIS A 837 -7.90 64.41 2.89
CA HIS A 837 -6.94 64.14 3.96
C HIS A 837 -6.73 65.35 4.89
N MET A 838 -6.67 66.55 4.35
CA MET A 838 -6.57 67.76 5.17
C MET A 838 -7.79 68.02 6.05
N GLU A 839 -9.00 67.78 5.54
CA GLU A 839 -10.22 67.91 6.35
C GLU A 839 -10.26 66.87 7.48
N ILE A 840 -9.74 65.64 7.21
CA ILE A 840 -9.63 64.59 8.25
C ILE A 840 -8.64 65.06 9.33
N ILE A 841 -7.44 65.53 8.93
CA ILE A 841 -6.40 66.02 9.85
C ILE A 841 -6.91 67.16 10.69
N GLU A 842 -7.59 68.16 10.09
CA GLU A 842 -8.14 69.32 10.80
C GLU A 842 -9.26 68.97 11.76
N GLY A 843 -10.03 67.93 11.49
CA GLY A 843 -11.16 67.47 12.29
C GLY A 843 -10.83 66.34 13.28
N LEU A 844 -9.56 65.96 13.48
CA LEU A 844 -9.16 64.90 14.41
C LEU A 844 -9.51 65.25 15.85
N GLU A 845 -10.07 64.24 16.56
CA GLU A 845 -10.26 64.23 18.00
C GLU A 845 -9.20 63.25 18.61
N PHE A 846 -8.43 63.75 19.58
CA PHE A 846 -7.36 63.03 20.26
C PHE A 846 -7.77 62.61 21.65
#